data_3fd344b68b1189a5abc2730fea0f8f7a
#
_entry.id   3fd344b68b1189a5abc2730fea0f8f7a
#
_cell.length_a   1.000
_cell.length_b   1.000
_cell.length_c   1.000
_cell.angle_alpha   90.00
_cell.angle_beta   90.00
_cell.angle_gamma   90.00
#
_symmetry.space_group_name_H-M   'P 1'
#
loop_
_entity.id
_entity.type
_entity.pdbx_description
1 polymer ?
#
loop_
_entity_poly.entity_id
_entity_poly.type
_entity_poly.pdbx_seq_one_letter_code
_entity_poly.pdbx_strand_id
1 'polypeptide(L)'
;MTDRDAREMAAAGTQFSLFGQDQAPEVPGGGAGASAPATRAAELNRILSHAAYAYYALDDPEMTDAQFDRYLVELQEIEAAHPELVTPDSYTQRVGGYVSEQFAPVRHAQRMYSIDDAMDLDELDEWLARTEEALAAAGEGPVAYTCELKIDGLGIALTYRDGRLVRAATRGDGTTGEDVTQNALTIKDIPTTLGKAGLARVADGGFGHSVEVRGEVYMPKHSFVRLNEENDAAGRAPFANPRNAAAGSLRQKDPKVTAARDLETFIYAVADEGPLDVSTQSDFLDWLRDCGFSVNPHARRVATAAEVHAYCADALAHREDLDYDIDGVVVKVDSFASQASLGFTARAPRWSIAFKFPPEEKSTVLREIRVQVGRTGVLTPVAEFDPVVVAGSTIARATLHNIDEVRRKDVRVGDTIVVHKAGDVIPEVVGPLDREDEEHLARPLWEMPATCPSCGSPVVREEGEVAYRCVSIDCPAQATERLIHWGSRNAMDIDGLGDEIVGRMVEQGLLLDVADFYTLTTDELAAVDTGRVYETSTKDHLEGDGIVVGPTIAGKIMGQIEESKGRGLARVLFGLGIRHVGANVAALLANTFGSMERLMLAQEADISAIDGIGPKIAASVREFFSIQKNVAVIERLRESGVSLEQEGFGEAPKKPQTLAGLTFVLTGTLQGHTRTEAVNLLKAMGAKVSGSVSKRTSYVVAGEAAGSKLTKAQQLGVPVLDEAALDEILATGVVPAVEG
;
A
#
# COMPACT_ATOMS: atom_id res chain seq x y z
N MET A 1 -43.81 9.09 -9.55
CA MET A 1 -44.45 8.01 -8.78
C MET A 1 -45.00 8.64 -7.52
N THR A 2 -46.24 8.43 -7.21
CA THR A 2 -46.91 9.11 -6.09
C THR A 2 -46.82 8.27 -4.82
N ASP A 3 -46.91 8.92 -3.68
CA ASP A 3 -46.84 8.35 -2.31
C ASP A 3 -47.82 7.16 -2.05
N ARG A 4 -48.61 6.80 -3.05
CA ARG A 4 -49.55 5.67 -3.03
C ARG A 4 -48.88 4.37 -3.54
N ASP A 5 -47.89 4.46 -4.44
CA ASP A 5 -47.18 3.30 -5.01
C ASP A 5 -46.19 2.72 -4.02
N ALA A 6 -45.61 3.54 -3.14
CA ALA A 6 -44.71 3.12 -2.08
C ALA A 6 -45.39 2.36 -0.92
N ARG A 7 -46.71 2.58 -0.75
CA ARG A 7 -47.51 1.88 0.31
C ARG A 7 -48.06 0.54 -0.13
N GLU A 8 -48.22 0.30 -1.45
CA GLU A 8 -48.68 -0.99 -1.95
C GLU A 8 -47.56 -2.01 -2.10
N MET A 9 -46.31 -1.58 -2.24
CA MET A 9 -45.13 -2.50 -2.19
C MET A 9 -44.76 -2.94 -0.76
N ALA A 10 -45.14 -2.17 0.25
CA ALA A 10 -44.90 -2.54 1.66
C ALA A 10 -45.96 -3.54 2.21
N ALA A 11 -47.00 -3.86 1.47
CA ALA A 11 -48.05 -4.79 1.89
C ALA A 11 -47.89 -6.24 1.38
N ALA A 12 -46.82 -6.54 0.61
CA ALA A 12 -46.48 -7.86 0.13
C ALA A 12 -45.31 -8.52 0.90
N GLY A 13 -45.00 -7.99 2.08
CA GLY A 13 -44.00 -8.57 2.98
C GLY A 13 -44.52 -9.85 3.61
N THR A 14 -44.01 -10.97 3.13
CA THR A 14 -44.17 -12.28 3.76
C THR A 14 -43.52 -12.19 5.14
N GLN A 15 -44.36 -12.10 6.19
CA GLN A 15 -43.97 -12.24 7.58
C GLN A 15 -43.32 -13.62 7.76
N PHE A 16 -42.00 -13.70 7.81
CA PHE A 16 -41.32 -14.83 8.40
C PHE A 16 -41.35 -14.67 9.92
N SER A 17 -42.35 -15.26 10.56
CA SER A 17 -42.38 -15.44 12.01
C SER A 17 -41.31 -16.44 12.42
N LEU A 18 -40.29 -15.99 13.15
CA LEU A 18 -39.20 -16.80 13.68
C LEU A 18 -39.62 -17.64 14.91
N PHE A 19 -40.88 -17.55 15.38
CA PHE A 19 -41.40 -18.29 16.52
C PHE A 19 -42.80 -18.89 16.22
N GLY A 20 -42.80 -19.92 15.36
CA GLY A 20 -43.90 -20.89 15.29
C GLY A 20 -43.52 -22.12 16.15
N GLN A 21 -44.25 -22.33 17.26
CA GLN A 21 -44.19 -23.61 17.97
C GLN A 21 -44.70 -24.70 17.04
N ASP A 22 -43.95 -25.84 17.04
CA ASP A 22 -44.29 -27.15 16.45
C ASP A 22 -44.39 -27.24 14.92
N GLN A 23 -43.33 -27.72 14.37
CA GLN A 23 -43.10 -28.84 13.45
C GLN A 23 -41.82 -28.64 12.64
N ALA A 24 -40.82 -29.45 12.94
CA ALA A 24 -39.59 -29.56 12.18
C ALA A 24 -39.89 -30.13 10.77
N PRO A 25 -39.41 -29.52 9.68
CA PRO A 25 -39.42 -30.20 8.38
C PRO A 25 -38.38 -31.32 8.39
N GLU A 26 -38.84 -32.53 8.09
CA GLU A 26 -37.98 -33.69 7.83
C GLU A 26 -36.94 -33.39 6.76
N VAL A 27 -35.66 -33.56 7.10
CA VAL A 27 -34.53 -33.52 6.21
C VAL A 27 -34.40 -34.88 5.51
N PRO A 28 -34.34 -34.98 4.19
CA PRO A 28 -34.03 -36.24 3.50
C PRO A 28 -32.54 -36.59 3.68
N GLY A 29 -32.29 -37.65 4.41
CA GLY A 29 -31.28 -38.65 4.17
C GLY A 29 -29.80 -38.32 4.20
N GLY A 30 -29.12 -38.59 5.33
CA GLY A 30 -28.00 -39.51 5.35
C GLY A 30 -26.59 -38.98 5.19
N GLY A 31 -25.99 -38.43 6.24
CA GLY A 31 -24.54 -38.35 6.45
C GLY A 31 -24.23 -38.38 7.92
N ALA A 32 -23.35 -39.28 8.36
CA ALA A 32 -23.13 -39.68 9.75
C ALA A 32 -22.76 -38.47 10.66
N GLY A 33 -23.61 -38.24 11.70
CA GLY A 33 -23.18 -37.96 13.06
C GLY A 33 -22.52 -36.62 13.36
N ALA A 34 -23.16 -35.47 13.06
CA ALA A 34 -22.83 -34.25 13.84
C ALA A 34 -23.39 -34.43 15.27
N SER A 35 -22.55 -34.23 16.30
CA SER A 35 -23.00 -34.27 17.69
C SER A 35 -23.99 -33.14 17.96
N ALA A 36 -24.90 -33.28 18.91
CA ALA A 36 -25.88 -32.25 19.28
C ALA A 36 -25.21 -30.89 19.60
N PRO A 37 -24.05 -30.82 20.26
CA PRO A 37 -23.29 -29.57 20.42
C PRO A 37 -22.83 -28.94 19.13
N ALA A 38 -22.32 -29.72 18.15
CA ALA A 38 -21.87 -29.18 16.85
C ALA A 38 -23.02 -28.56 16.04
N THR A 39 -24.19 -29.20 16.05
CA THR A 39 -25.39 -28.68 15.39
C THR A 39 -25.85 -27.38 16.04
N ARG A 40 -25.84 -27.32 17.37
CA ARG A 40 -26.25 -26.11 18.11
C ARG A 40 -25.25 -24.97 17.94
N ALA A 41 -23.94 -25.25 17.98
CA ALA A 41 -22.90 -24.23 17.69
C ALA A 41 -23.06 -23.63 16.29
N ALA A 42 -23.31 -24.47 15.27
CA ALA A 42 -23.54 -23.99 13.91
C ALA A 42 -24.82 -23.13 13.78
N GLU A 43 -25.89 -23.51 14.50
CA GLU A 43 -27.11 -22.71 14.54
C GLU A 43 -26.91 -21.37 15.24
N LEU A 44 -26.23 -21.34 16.41
CA LEU A 44 -25.92 -20.12 17.14
C LEU A 44 -25.02 -19.17 16.32
N ASN A 45 -24.01 -19.71 15.64
CA ASN A 45 -23.17 -18.94 14.75
C ASN A 45 -23.97 -18.28 13.63
N ARG A 46 -24.94 -18.97 13.05
CA ARG A 46 -25.83 -18.42 12.01
C ARG A 46 -26.73 -17.32 12.56
N ILE A 47 -27.37 -17.57 13.75
CA ILE A 47 -28.25 -16.60 14.41
C ILE A 47 -27.48 -15.33 14.77
N LEU A 48 -26.33 -15.46 15.42
CA LEU A 48 -25.52 -14.33 15.87
C LEU A 48 -24.96 -13.54 14.66
N SER A 49 -24.54 -14.23 13.60
CA SER A 49 -24.04 -13.58 12.39
C SER A 49 -25.16 -12.80 11.68
N HIS A 50 -26.38 -13.35 11.61
CA HIS A 50 -27.51 -12.67 11.00
C HIS A 50 -27.97 -11.46 11.85
N ALA A 51 -28.08 -11.65 13.15
CA ALA A 51 -28.45 -10.57 14.07
C ALA A 51 -27.43 -9.44 14.11
N ALA A 52 -26.12 -9.78 14.06
CA ALA A 52 -25.07 -8.81 13.94
C ALA A 52 -25.14 -8.04 12.62
N TYR A 53 -25.45 -8.71 11.53
CA TYR A 53 -25.65 -8.07 10.24
C TYR A 53 -26.86 -7.11 10.26
N ALA A 54 -28.01 -7.55 10.80
CA ALA A 54 -29.19 -6.71 10.95
C ALA A 54 -28.92 -5.48 11.84
N TYR A 55 -28.22 -5.69 12.97
CA TYR A 55 -27.85 -4.60 13.88
C TYR A 55 -26.80 -3.65 13.31
N TYR A 56 -25.69 -4.19 12.75
CA TYR A 56 -24.52 -3.37 12.37
C TYR A 56 -24.55 -2.88 10.94
N ALA A 57 -25.22 -3.59 10.03
CA ALA A 57 -25.25 -3.23 8.61
C ALA A 57 -26.57 -2.64 8.14
N LEU A 58 -27.70 -3.05 8.75
CA LEU A 58 -29.03 -2.59 8.34
C LEU A 58 -29.61 -1.54 9.30
N ASP A 59 -29.01 -1.32 10.47
CA ASP A 59 -29.55 -0.47 11.56
C ASP A 59 -31.00 -0.85 11.93
N ASP A 60 -31.35 -2.13 11.75
CA ASP A 60 -32.66 -2.72 12.03
C ASP A 60 -32.53 -3.98 12.90
N PRO A 61 -32.32 -3.80 14.21
CA PRO A 61 -32.06 -4.92 15.13
C PRO A 61 -33.28 -5.83 15.27
N GLU A 62 -33.16 -7.09 14.85
CA GLU A 62 -34.22 -8.10 14.94
C GLU A 62 -34.31 -8.78 16.33
N MET A 63 -33.32 -8.55 17.21
CA MET A 63 -33.32 -9.05 18.60
C MET A 63 -32.76 -8.01 19.56
N THR A 64 -33.08 -8.15 20.84
CA THR A 64 -32.56 -7.28 21.89
C THR A 64 -31.11 -7.64 22.23
N ASP A 65 -30.31 -6.67 22.71
CA ASP A 65 -28.93 -6.89 23.18
C ASP A 65 -28.87 -8.04 24.21
N ALA A 66 -29.84 -8.11 25.13
CA ALA A 66 -29.90 -9.17 26.11
C ALA A 66 -30.21 -10.58 25.53
N GLN A 67 -30.85 -10.66 24.37
CA GLN A 67 -31.05 -11.94 23.66
C GLN A 67 -29.77 -12.31 22.90
N PHE A 68 -29.15 -11.35 22.28
CA PHE A 68 -27.88 -11.52 21.58
C PHE A 68 -26.77 -12.01 22.51
N ASP A 69 -26.64 -11.37 23.70
CA ASP A 69 -25.65 -11.73 24.71
C ASP A 69 -25.87 -13.18 25.24
N ARG A 70 -27.14 -13.58 25.45
CA ARG A 70 -27.43 -14.96 25.87
C ARG A 70 -27.01 -16.00 24.84
N TYR A 71 -27.24 -15.75 23.55
CA TYR A 71 -26.82 -16.67 22.51
C TYR A 71 -25.31 -16.69 22.34
N LEU A 72 -24.65 -15.55 22.54
CA LEU A 72 -23.19 -15.46 22.54
C LEU A 72 -22.57 -16.26 23.71
N VAL A 73 -23.11 -16.12 24.93
CA VAL A 73 -22.66 -16.88 26.09
C VAL A 73 -22.88 -18.37 25.87
N GLU A 74 -24.06 -18.79 25.38
CA GLU A 74 -24.35 -20.20 25.07
C GLU A 74 -23.34 -20.77 24.06
N LEU A 75 -22.99 -20.00 23.00
CA LEU A 75 -21.98 -20.43 22.04
C LEU A 75 -20.59 -20.53 22.67
N GLN A 76 -20.20 -19.56 23.51
CA GLN A 76 -18.93 -19.60 24.24
C GLN A 76 -18.83 -20.82 25.18
N GLU A 77 -19.91 -21.18 25.88
CA GLU A 77 -19.97 -22.36 26.75
C GLU A 77 -19.82 -23.66 25.94
N ILE A 78 -20.48 -23.78 24.79
CA ILE A 78 -20.33 -24.93 23.90
C ILE A 78 -18.90 -25.02 23.38
N GLU A 79 -18.32 -23.93 22.93
CA GLU A 79 -16.95 -23.89 22.41
C GLU A 79 -15.90 -24.14 23.50
N ALA A 80 -16.14 -23.71 24.73
CA ALA A 80 -15.26 -24.02 25.87
C ALA A 80 -15.29 -25.50 26.22
N ALA A 81 -16.47 -26.15 26.13
CA ALA A 81 -16.62 -27.59 26.38
C ALA A 81 -16.12 -28.43 25.17
N HIS A 82 -16.10 -27.86 23.97
CA HIS A 82 -15.78 -28.52 22.71
C HIS A 82 -14.83 -27.64 21.86
N PRO A 83 -13.55 -27.50 22.25
CA PRO A 83 -12.60 -26.64 21.54
C PRO A 83 -12.43 -26.99 20.05
N GLU A 84 -12.73 -28.22 19.66
CA GLU A 84 -12.71 -28.68 18.26
C GLU A 84 -13.81 -28.05 17.39
N LEU A 85 -14.83 -27.43 17.99
CA LEU A 85 -15.91 -26.73 17.28
C LEU A 85 -15.59 -25.24 17.02
N VAL A 86 -14.54 -24.70 17.62
CA VAL A 86 -14.09 -23.34 17.38
C VAL A 86 -13.51 -23.25 15.97
N THR A 87 -14.15 -22.47 15.11
CA THR A 87 -13.69 -22.21 13.75
C THR A 87 -13.32 -20.74 13.60
N PRO A 88 -12.42 -20.35 12.67
CA PRO A 88 -12.07 -18.95 12.45
C PRO A 88 -13.26 -18.05 12.09
N ASP A 89 -14.34 -18.62 11.59
CA ASP A 89 -15.60 -17.94 11.27
C ASP A 89 -16.65 -18.05 12.39
N SER A 90 -16.33 -18.66 13.53
CA SER A 90 -17.20 -18.63 14.71
C SER A 90 -17.44 -17.19 15.15
N TYR A 91 -18.67 -16.90 15.55
CA TYR A 91 -19.01 -15.56 16.01
C TYR A 91 -18.22 -15.14 17.27
N THR A 92 -17.78 -16.09 18.08
CA THR A 92 -16.91 -15.85 19.25
C THR A 92 -15.49 -15.42 18.86
N GLN A 93 -15.05 -15.75 17.63
CA GLN A 93 -13.77 -15.34 17.06
C GLN A 93 -13.91 -14.05 16.22
N ARG A 94 -15.14 -13.62 15.96
CA ARG A 94 -15.44 -12.36 15.29
C ARG A 94 -15.62 -11.30 16.35
N VAL A 95 -14.64 -10.43 16.51
CA VAL A 95 -14.73 -9.33 17.47
C VAL A 95 -15.72 -8.29 16.94
N GLY A 96 -16.92 -8.32 17.43
CA GLY A 96 -17.86 -7.20 17.31
C GLY A 96 -17.28 -5.99 18.02
N GLY A 97 -16.73 -5.01 17.25
CA GLY A 97 -16.37 -3.70 17.79
C GLY A 97 -14.95 -3.56 18.36
N TYR A 98 -13.98 -4.37 17.96
CA TYR A 98 -12.57 -4.10 18.30
C TYR A 98 -11.97 -3.08 17.32
N VAL A 99 -11.54 -1.93 17.83
CA VAL A 99 -10.74 -0.95 17.09
C VAL A 99 -9.30 -1.47 17.09
N SER A 100 -8.83 -1.99 15.96
CA SER A 100 -7.43 -2.39 15.81
C SER A 100 -6.55 -1.15 15.75
N GLU A 101 -5.55 -1.05 16.61
CA GLU A 101 -4.62 0.08 16.62
C GLU A 101 -3.58 -0.01 15.50
N GLN A 102 -3.31 -1.21 14.94
CA GLN A 102 -2.46 -1.45 13.78
C GLN A 102 -2.89 -2.72 13.06
N PHE A 103 -2.81 -2.71 11.72
CA PHE A 103 -2.99 -3.93 10.93
C PHE A 103 -1.75 -4.81 11.06
N ALA A 104 -1.94 -6.08 11.42
CA ALA A 104 -0.85 -7.03 11.50
C ALA A 104 -0.24 -7.29 10.11
N PRO A 105 1.09 -7.41 9.98
CA PRO A 105 1.70 -7.79 8.72
C PRO A 105 1.38 -9.23 8.36
N VAL A 106 1.00 -9.47 7.11
CA VAL A 106 0.70 -10.78 6.54
C VAL A 106 1.65 -11.08 5.40
N ARG A 107 2.39 -12.17 5.50
CA ARG A 107 3.19 -12.67 4.39
C ARG A 107 2.32 -13.45 3.41
N HIS A 108 2.41 -13.12 2.11
CA HIS A 108 1.73 -13.85 1.05
C HIS A 108 2.34 -15.24 0.84
N ALA A 109 1.51 -16.23 0.51
CA ALA A 109 1.95 -17.59 0.19
C ALA A 109 2.89 -17.58 -1.02
N GLN A 110 2.55 -16.82 -2.04
CA GLN A 110 3.39 -16.51 -3.18
C GLN A 110 3.44 -15.00 -3.38
N ARG A 111 4.54 -14.49 -3.94
CA ARG A 111 4.69 -13.07 -4.21
C ARG A 111 3.56 -12.56 -5.13
N MET A 112 2.98 -11.41 -4.78
CA MET A 112 2.07 -10.67 -5.65
C MET A 112 2.91 -9.80 -6.59
N TYR A 113 3.00 -10.23 -7.84
CA TYR A 113 3.78 -9.55 -8.87
C TYR A 113 3.05 -8.29 -9.36
N SER A 114 3.81 -7.33 -9.87
CA SER A 114 3.29 -6.30 -10.76
C SER A 114 3.07 -6.88 -12.15
N ILE A 115 2.38 -6.15 -13.01
CA ILE A 115 2.25 -6.45 -14.44
C ILE A 115 3.06 -5.39 -15.16
N ASP A 116 3.78 -5.74 -16.23
CA ASP A 116 4.46 -4.78 -17.06
C ASP A 116 3.43 -4.05 -17.94
N ASP A 117 3.67 -2.77 -18.23
CA ASP A 117 2.74 -1.91 -18.96
C ASP A 117 3.14 -1.81 -20.44
N ALA A 118 2.15 -1.71 -21.33
CA ALA A 118 2.27 -1.20 -22.70
C ALA A 118 1.49 0.11 -22.78
N MET A 119 2.18 1.18 -23.17
CA MET A 119 1.64 2.55 -23.18
C MET A 119 0.96 2.92 -24.50
N ASP A 120 1.22 2.14 -25.54
CA ASP A 120 0.61 2.28 -26.86
C ASP A 120 0.42 0.91 -27.55
N LEU A 121 -0.19 0.93 -28.74
CA LEU A 121 -0.46 -0.29 -29.51
C LEU A 121 0.82 -0.90 -30.09
N ASP A 122 1.85 -0.12 -30.37
CA ASP A 122 3.10 -0.63 -30.91
C ASP A 122 3.85 -1.45 -29.85
N GLU A 123 3.89 -1.00 -28.61
CA GLU A 123 4.44 -1.76 -27.47
C GLU A 123 3.61 -3.04 -27.18
N LEU A 124 2.29 -2.96 -27.32
CA LEU A 124 1.42 -4.12 -27.17
C LEU A 124 1.71 -5.15 -28.28
N ASP A 125 1.86 -4.72 -29.54
CA ASP A 125 2.19 -5.58 -30.69
C ASP A 125 3.57 -6.24 -30.54
N GLU A 126 4.55 -5.49 -30.05
CA GLU A 126 5.87 -6.04 -29.74
C GLU A 126 5.80 -7.14 -28.67
N TRP A 127 4.95 -6.94 -27.66
CA TRP A 127 4.77 -7.97 -26.62
C TRP A 127 4.07 -9.20 -27.16
N LEU A 128 3.00 -9.03 -27.97
CA LEU A 128 2.28 -10.13 -28.62
C LEU A 128 3.23 -10.95 -29.51
N ALA A 129 4.00 -10.27 -30.37
CA ALA A 129 4.94 -10.93 -31.27
C ALA A 129 6.04 -11.71 -30.53
N ARG A 130 6.64 -11.11 -29.49
CA ARG A 130 7.65 -11.77 -28.64
C ARG A 130 7.09 -13.00 -27.92
N THR A 131 5.84 -12.92 -27.48
CA THR A 131 5.15 -14.00 -26.77
C THR A 131 4.88 -15.16 -27.71
N GLU A 132 4.37 -14.89 -28.93
CA GLU A 132 4.13 -15.89 -29.95
C GLU A 132 5.44 -16.57 -30.43
N GLU A 133 6.50 -15.78 -30.65
CA GLU A 133 7.81 -16.30 -31.02
C GLU A 133 8.40 -17.22 -29.94
N ALA A 134 8.31 -16.80 -28.67
CA ALA A 134 8.83 -17.58 -27.54
C ALA A 134 8.10 -18.93 -27.40
N LEU A 135 6.77 -18.96 -27.54
CA LEU A 135 5.96 -20.17 -27.47
C LEU A 135 6.16 -21.06 -28.69
N ALA A 136 6.28 -20.48 -29.88
CA ALA A 136 6.61 -21.23 -31.10
C ALA A 136 7.99 -21.90 -31.00
N ALA A 137 8.99 -21.19 -30.42
CA ALA A 137 10.32 -21.76 -30.18
C ALA A 137 10.29 -22.90 -29.13
N ALA A 138 9.35 -22.90 -28.21
CA ALA A 138 9.08 -23.96 -27.25
C ALA A 138 8.30 -25.15 -27.87
N GLY A 139 7.88 -25.04 -29.15
CA GLY A 139 7.10 -26.07 -29.85
C GLY A 139 5.61 -26.05 -29.53
N GLU A 140 5.12 -24.93 -28.93
CA GLU A 140 3.70 -24.76 -28.64
C GLU A 140 2.91 -24.22 -29.87
N GLY A 141 1.61 -24.50 -29.91
CA GLY A 141 0.73 -24.14 -31.02
C GLY A 141 0.29 -22.67 -30.98
N PRO A 142 -0.77 -22.32 -31.74
CA PRO A 142 -1.29 -20.94 -31.75
C PRO A 142 -1.66 -20.46 -30.36
N VAL A 143 -1.31 -19.21 -30.06
CA VAL A 143 -1.57 -18.58 -28.76
C VAL A 143 -2.99 -18.03 -28.73
N ALA A 144 -3.73 -18.34 -27.66
CA ALA A 144 -4.95 -17.64 -27.32
C ALA A 144 -4.72 -16.75 -26.10
N TYR A 145 -5.47 -15.68 -26.00
CA TYR A 145 -5.34 -14.70 -24.92
C TYR A 145 -6.67 -14.57 -24.18
N THR A 146 -6.61 -14.22 -22.90
CA THR A 146 -7.74 -13.72 -22.12
C THR A 146 -7.53 -12.25 -21.86
N CYS A 147 -8.47 -11.41 -22.33
CA CYS A 147 -8.50 -9.98 -22.09
C CYS A 147 -9.45 -9.68 -20.93
N GLU A 148 -8.99 -8.92 -19.96
CA GLU A 148 -9.72 -8.52 -18.75
C GLU A 148 -9.62 -7.01 -18.59
N LEU A 149 -10.66 -6.36 -18.07
CA LEU A 149 -10.58 -4.93 -17.73
C LEU A 149 -9.63 -4.74 -16.56
N LYS A 150 -8.75 -3.76 -16.64
CA LYS A 150 -7.85 -3.38 -15.57
C LYS A 150 -8.56 -2.43 -14.61
N ILE A 151 -9.06 -3.02 -13.52
CA ILE A 151 -9.79 -2.27 -12.49
C ILE A 151 -8.85 -1.34 -11.73
N ASP A 152 -9.25 -0.10 -11.56
CA ASP A 152 -8.52 0.87 -10.74
C ASP A 152 -8.99 0.83 -9.29
N GLY A 153 -8.38 -0.06 -8.52
CA GLY A 153 -8.73 -0.35 -7.14
C GLY A 153 -7.53 -0.63 -6.23
N LEU A 154 -7.73 -1.49 -5.25
CA LEU A 154 -6.71 -1.94 -4.31
C LEU A 154 -6.60 -3.46 -4.35
N GLY A 155 -5.41 -3.98 -4.65
CA GLY A 155 -5.14 -5.41 -4.71
C GLY A 155 -5.36 -6.12 -3.36
N ILE A 156 -6.10 -7.23 -3.40
CA ILE A 156 -6.42 -8.07 -2.24
C ILE A 156 -6.05 -9.53 -2.50
N ALA A 157 -5.56 -10.21 -1.48
CA ALA A 157 -5.38 -11.65 -1.43
C ALA A 157 -6.33 -12.25 -0.39
N LEU A 158 -7.13 -13.23 -0.80
CA LEU A 158 -8.12 -13.91 0.05
C LEU A 158 -7.69 -15.37 0.22
N THR A 159 -7.39 -15.77 1.45
CA THR A 159 -6.98 -17.14 1.79
C THR A 159 -8.17 -17.91 2.34
N TYR A 160 -8.52 -19.01 1.68
CA TYR A 160 -9.54 -19.95 2.13
C TYR A 160 -8.88 -21.23 2.64
N ARG A 161 -9.35 -21.76 3.75
CA ARG A 161 -8.96 -23.06 4.28
C ARG A 161 -10.20 -23.93 4.43
N ASP A 162 -10.14 -25.12 3.88
CA ASP A 162 -11.28 -26.05 3.84
C ASP A 162 -12.56 -25.38 3.31
N GLY A 163 -12.38 -24.51 2.29
CA GLY A 163 -13.45 -23.77 1.65
C GLY A 163 -13.99 -22.57 2.42
N ARG A 164 -13.37 -22.17 3.53
CA ARG A 164 -13.79 -21.03 4.36
C ARG A 164 -12.76 -19.93 4.35
N LEU A 165 -13.20 -18.69 4.25
CA LEU A 165 -12.32 -17.52 4.35
C LEU A 165 -11.68 -17.45 5.73
N VAL A 166 -10.35 -17.51 5.78
CA VAL A 166 -9.59 -17.43 7.03
C VAL A 166 -8.73 -16.18 7.11
N ARG A 167 -8.44 -15.54 5.95
CA ARG A 167 -7.59 -14.37 5.91
C ARG A 167 -7.81 -13.55 4.64
N ALA A 168 -7.77 -12.23 4.80
CA ALA A 168 -7.67 -11.28 3.69
C ALA A 168 -6.49 -10.34 3.95
N ALA A 169 -5.67 -10.10 2.94
CA ALA A 169 -4.51 -9.22 3.05
C ALA A 169 -4.41 -8.25 1.87
N THR A 170 -3.95 -7.02 2.11
CA THR A 170 -3.61 -6.09 1.03
C THR A 170 -2.34 -6.56 0.31
N ARG A 171 -2.10 -6.08 -0.91
CA ARG A 171 -0.89 -6.43 -1.67
C ARG A 171 0.41 -6.04 -0.94
N GLY A 172 0.44 -4.90 -0.24
CA GLY A 172 1.63 -4.37 0.39
C GLY A 172 2.78 -4.19 -0.62
N ASP A 173 3.99 -4.66 -0.25
CA ASP A 173 5.18 -4.66 -1.11
C ASP A 173 5.24 -5.86 -2.09
N GLY A 174 4.16 -6.63 -2.15
CA GLY A 174 4.05 -7.87 -2.93
C GLY A 174 4.56 -9.12 -2.21
N THR A 175 5.27 -8.99 -1.09
CA THR A 175 5.73 -10.10 -0.24
C THR A 175 4.96 -10.09 1.08
N THR A 176 4.73 -8.90 1.63
CA THR A 176 4.03 -8.69 2.90
C THR A 176 2.95 -7.62 2.70
N GLY A 177 1.73 -7.93 3.06
CA GLY A 177 0.59 -7.02 3.09
C GLY A 177 0.10 -6.76 4.51
N GLU A 178 -1.01 -6.05 4.63
CA GLU A 178 -1.71 -5.75 5.89
C GLU A 178 -2.91 -6.69 6.05
N ASP A 179 -3.13 -7.22 7.25
CA ASP A 179 -4.31 -8.04 7.56
C ASP A 179 -5.58 -7.18 7.60
N VAL A 180 -6.41 -7.33 6.59
CA VAL A 180 -7.70 -6.63 6.46
C VAL A 180 -8.89 -7.60 6.56
N THR A 181 -8.69 -8.76 7.19
CA THR A 181 -9.68 -9.84 7.23
C THR A 181 -11.03 -9.36 7.76
N GLN A 182 -11.05 -8.61 8.85
CA GLN A 182 -12.30 -8.13 9.45
C GLN A 182 -13.03 -7.14 8.53
N ASN A 183 -12.30 -6.31 7.81
CA ASN A 183 -12.84 -5.37 6.85
C ASN A 183 -13.38 -6.10 5.60
N ALA A 184 -12.61 -7.04 5.07
CA ALA A 184 -13.00 -7.86 3.93
C ALA A 184 -14.29 -8.68 4.18
N LEU A 185 -14.49 -9.16 5.41
CA LEU A 185 -15.72 -9.85 5.81
C LEU A 185 -16.98 -8.98 5.74
N THR A 186 -16.84 -7.66 5.67
CA THR A 186 -17.97 -6.74 5.49
C THR A 186 -18.34 -6.50 4.03
N ILE A 187 -17.48 -6.91 3.08
CA ILE A 187 -17.71 -6.76 1.65
C ILE A 187 -18.63 -7.90 1.19
N LYS A 188 -19.80 -7.54 0.65
CA LYS A 188 -20.92 -8.47 0.44
C LYS A 188 -20.65 -9.53 -0.62
N ASP A 189 -19.82 -9.23 -1.62
CA ASP A 189 -19.50 -10.11 -2.74
C ASP A 189 -18.26 -11.00 -2.49
N ILE A 190 -17.64 -10.89 -1.31
CA ILE A 190 -16.61 -11.84 -0.87
C ILE A 190 -17.29 -13.02 -0.17
N PRO A 191 -17.31 -14.22 -0.77
CA PRO A 191 -17.93 -15.38 -0.14
C PRO A 191 -17.14 -15.81 1.11
N THR A 192 -17.81 -15.91 2.24
CA THR A 192 -17.20 -16.46 3.46
C THR A 192 -16.96 -17.96 3.37
N THR A 193 -17.67 -18.64 2.45
CA THR A 193 -17.52 -20.06 2.15
C THR A 193 -17.64 -20.27 0.63
N LEU A 194 -16.71 -21.02 0.08
CA LEU A 194 -16.70 -21.32 -1.36
C LEU A 194 -17.90 -22.17 -1.79
N GLY A 195 -18.41 -21.88 -2.96
CA GLY A 195 -19.53 -22.58 -3.57
C GLY A 195 -19.23 -24.07 -3.80
N LYS A 196 -20.23 -24.92 -3.60
CA LYS A 196 -20.08 -26.38 -3.76
C LYS A 196 -19.68 -26.77 -5.20
N ALA A 197 -20.16 -26.05 -6.21
CA ALA A 197 -19.82 -26.29 -7.61
C ALA A 197 -18.32 -26.09 -7.86
N GLY A 198 -17.75 -24.99 -7.35
CA GLY A 198 -16.31 -24.73 -7.46
C GLY A 198 -15.47 -25.75 -6.69
N LEU A 199 -15.89 -26.12 -5.47
CA LEU A 199 -15.19 -27.13 -4.68
C LEU A 199 -15.19 -28.53 -5.35
N ALA A 200 -16.22 -28.86 -6.12
CA ALA A 200 -16.29 -30.10 -6.87
C ALA A 200 -15.28 -30.19 -8.05
N ARG A 201 -14.73 -29.08 -8.48
CA ARG A 201 -13.69 -29.00 -9.54
C ARG A 201 -12.27 -29.04 -8.99
N VAL A 202 -12.11 -29.23 -7.69
CA VAL A 202 -10.80 -29.41 -7.06
C VAL A 202 -10.45 -30.90 -7.10
N ALA A 203 -9.24 -31.24 -7.52
CA ALA A 203 -8.77 -32.61 -7.61
C ALA A 203 -8.86 -33.36 -6.27
N ASP A 204 -8.99 -34.69 -6.30
CA ASP A 204 -9.02 -35.54 -5.12
C ASP A 204 -7.79 -35.30 -4.23
N GLY A 205 -8.04 -34.90 -3.00
CA GLY A 205 -7.00 -34.46 -2.06
C GLY A 205 -6.94 -32.94 -1.89
N GLY A 206 -7.67 -32.20 -2.73
CA GLY A 206 -7.95 -30.77 -2.58
C GLY A 206 -6.75 -29.87 -2.39
N PHE A 207 -6.99 -28.62 -2.10
CA PHE A 207 -5.98 -27.58 -1.85
C PHE A 207 -5.06 -27.87 -0.64
N GLY A 208 -4.77 -29.13 -0.28
CA GLY A 208 -3.95 -29.43 0.89
C GLY A 208 -4.37 -28.58 2.10
N HIS A 209 -5.68 -28.23 2.15
CA HIS A 209 -6.38 -27.40 3.10
C HIS A 209 -6.34 -25.87 2.87
N SER A 210 -5.67 -25.30 1.84
CA SER A 210 -5.62 -23.85 1.63
C SER A 210 -5.56 -23.44 0.17
N VAL A 211 -6.35 -22.43 -0.23
CA VAL A 211 -6.25 -21.72 -1.51
C VAL A 211 -6.22 -20.22 -1.28
N GLU A 212 -5.33 -19.52 -1.98
CA GLU A 212 -5.27 -18.07 -2.00
C GLU A 212 -5.69 -17.54 -3.36
N VAL A 213 -6.80 -16.83 -3.44
CA VAL A 213 -7.26 -16.12 -4.65
C VAL A 213 -6.93 -14.65 -4.53
N ARG A 214 -6.80 -13.98 -5.67
CA ARG A 214 -6.38 -12.58 -5.76
C ARG A 214 -7.32 -11.80 -6.63
N GLY A 215 -7.55 -10.56 -6.25
CA GLY A 215 -8.46 -9.68 -6.94
C GLY A 215 -8.19 -8.21 -6.64
N GLU A 216 -9.13 -7.38 -7.06
CA GLU A 216 -9.14 -5.95 -6.79
C GLU A 216 -10.39 -5.59 -6.01
N VAL A 217 -10.22 -4.80 -4.93
CA VAL A 217 -11.30 -4.12 -4.22
C VAL A 217 -11.46 -2.74 -4.82
N TYR A 218 -12.68 -2.38 -5.19
CA TYR A 218 -12.98 -1.08 -5.76
C TYR A 218 -14.21 -0.45 -5.11
N MET A 219 -14.39 0.83 -5.34
CA MET A 219 -15.60 1.56 -4.94
C MET A 219 -16.40 1.90 -6.21
N PRO A 220 -17.66 1.47 -6.32
CA PRO A 220 -18.54 1.89 -7.41
C PRO A 220 -18.66 3.41 -7.50
N LYS A 221 -18.74 3.96 -8.73
CA LYS A 221 -18.85 5.41 -8.96
C LYS A 221 -20.02 6.03 -8.20
N HIS A 222 -21.17 5.37 -8.19
CA HIS A 222 -22.35 5.87 -7.46
C HIS A 222 -22.13 5.92 -5.95
N SER A 223 -21.38 4.96 -5.38
CA SER A 223 -21.02 4.93 -3.95
C SER A 223 -19.98 5.99 -3.60
N PHE A 224 -19.03 6.24 -4.51
CA PHE A 224 -18.06 7.32 -4.37
C PHE A 224 -18.71 8.71 -4.33
N VAL A 225 -19.65 8.99 -5.24
CA VAL A 225 -20.39 10.26 -5.25
C VAL A 225 -21.14 10.45 -3.94
N ARG A 226 -21.91 9.44 -3.50
CA ARG A 226 -22.64 9.49 -2.22
C ARG A 226 -21.69 9.74 -1.04
N LEU A 227 -20.55 9.04 -0.99
CA LEU A 227 -19.56 9.20 0.08
C LEU A 227 -19.01 10.61 0.15
N ASN A 228 -18.72 11.24 -1.00
CA ASN A 228 -18.21 12.60 -1.03
C ASN A 228 -19.30 13.62 -0.66
N GLU A 229 -20.56 13.42 -1.05
CA GLU A 229 -21.70 14.23 -0.57
C GLU A 229 -21.85 14.15 0.96
N GLU A 230 -21.68 12.95 1.55
CA GLU A 230 -21.69 12.76 3.01
C GLU A 230 -20.50 13.42 3.70
N ASN A 231 -19.32 13.40 3.07
CA ASN A 231 -18.13 14.08 3.60
C ASN A 231 -18.31 15.59 3.58
N ASP A 232 -18.80 16.15 2.47
CA ASP A 232 -19.08 17.58 2.34
C ASP A 232 -20.13 18.04 3.38
N ALA A 233 -21.22 17.29 3.52
CA ALA A 233 -22.25 17.58 4.53
C ALA A 233 -21.72 17.51 5.98
N ALA A 234 -20.68 16.70 6.21
CA ALA A 234 -20.03 16.57 7.52
C ALA A 234 -18.80 17.48 7.69
N GLY A 235 -18.49 18.37 6.73
CA GLY A 235 -17.32 19.24 6.74
C GLY A 235 -16.00 18.50 6.65
N ARG A 236 -15.98 17.28 6.08
CA ARG A 236 -14.79 16.48 5.86
C ARG A 236 -14.30 16.65 4.42
N ALA A 237 -12.98 16.58 4.23
CA ALA A 237 -12.39 16.62 2.89
C ALA A 237 -12.91 15.45 2.02
N PRO A 238 -13.34 15.69 0.78
CA PRO A 238 -13.75 14.65 -0.15
C PRO A 238 -12.55 13.82 -0.59
N PHE A 239 -12.79 12.56 -0.97
CA PHE A 239 -11.78 11.73 -1.61
C PHE A 239 -11.54 12.19 -3.05
N ALA A 240 -10.28 12.11 -3.49
CA ALA A 240 -9.88 12.58 -4.81
C ALA A 240 -10.39 11.69 -5.97
N ASN A 241 -10.49 10.37 -5.74
CA ASN A 241 -10.96 9.40 -6.74
C ASN A 241 -11.49 8.13 -6.05
N PRO A 242 -12.23 7.26 -6.78
CA PRO A 242 -12.77 6.00 -6.26
C PRO A 242 -11.70 5.05 -5.72
N ARG A 243 -10.51 4.97 -6.34
CA ARG A 243 -9.39 4.15 -5.88
C ARG A 243 -8.91 4.55 -4.48
N ASN A 244 -8.68 5.85 -4.27
CA ASN A 244 -8.26 6.36 -2.96
C ASN A 244 -9.35 6.17 -1.91
N ALA A 245 -10.61 6.33 -2.30
CA ALA A 245 -11.76 6.06 -1.44
C ALA A 245 -11.84 4.58 -1.06
N ALA A 246 -11.66 3.65 -2.01
CA ALA A 246 -11.62 2.22 -1.76
C ALA A 246 -10.45 1.83 -0.82
N ALA A 247 -9.24 2.31 -1.11
CA ALA A 247 -8.06 2.04 -0.30
C ALA A 247 -8.20 2.57 1.13
N GLY A 248 -8.68 3.81 1.29
CA GLY A 248 -8.95 4.41 2.59
C GLY A 248 -10.08 3.71 3.35
N SER A 249 -11.10 3.20 2.65
CA SER A 249 -12.24 2.50 3.24
C SER A 249 -11.90 1.07 3.66
N LEU A 250 -11.12 0.32 2.86
CA LEU A 250 -10.68 -1.03 3.22
C LEU A 250 -9.73 -1.03 4.43
N ARG A 251 -8.94 0.03 4.62
CA ARG A 251 -7.94 0.17 5.69
C ARG A 251 -8.45 0.96 6.88
N GLN A 252 -9.75 0.88 7.18
CA GLN A 252 -10.34 1.48 8.37
C GLN A 252 -10.08 0.62 9.61
N LYS A 253 -9.77 1.24 10.74
CA LYS A 253 -9.57 0.55 12.02
C LYS A 253 -10.86 -0.08 12.53
N ASP A 254 -12.00 0.52 12.24
CA ASP A 254 -13.34 0.01 12.55
C ASP A 254 -13.98 -0.61 11.30
N PRO A 255 -14.19 -1.93 11.26
CA PRO A 255 -14.86 -2.60 10.14
C PRO A 255 -16.26 -2.08 9.83
N LYS A 256 -16.96 -1.47 10.81
CA LYS A 256 -18.26 -0.84 10.57
C LYS A 256 -18.19 0.31 9.57
N VAL A 257 -17.08 1.07 9.60
CA VAL A 257 -16.86 2.13 8.62
C VAL A 257 -16.68 1.53 7.24
N THR A 258 -15.94 0.42 7.10
CA THR A 258 -15.80 -0.30 5.83
C THR A 258 -17.15 -0.82 5.33
N ALA A 259 -17.96 -1.40 6.21
CA ALA A 259 -19.30 -1.91 5.89
C ALA A 259 -20.23 -0.86 5.29
N ALA A 260 -20.11 0.40 5.75
CA ALA A 260 -20.92 1.52 5.26
C ALA A 260 -20.44 2.10 3.92
N ARG A 261 -19.32 1.61 3.36
CA ARG A 261 -18.67 2.19 2.17
C ARG A 261 -19.07 1.52 0.85
N ASP A 262 -19.87 0.44 0.87
CA ASP A 262 -20.30 -0.33 -0.30
C ASP A 262 -19.15 -0.67 -1.26
N LEU A 263 -18.08 -1.27 -0.71
CA LEU A 263 -16.97 -1.79 -1.52
C LEU A 263 -17.41 -3.06 -2.25
N GLU A 264 -16.86 -3.26 -3.44
CA GLU A 264 -17.05 -4.45 -4.27
C GLU A 264 -15.70 -5.03 -4.71
N THR A 265 -15.71 -6.26 -5.24
CA THR A 265 -14.49 -6.95 -5.67
C THR A 265 -14.65 -7.57 -7.05
N PHE A 266 -13.52 -7.65 -7.79
CA PHE A 266 -13.38 -8.61 -8.88
C PHE A 266 -12.18 -9.50 -8.62
N ILE A 267 -12.39 -10.82 -8.61
CA ILE A 267 -11.34 -11.82 -8.43
C ILE A 267 -10.89 -12.31 -9.80
N TYR A 268 -9.56 -12.40 -10.02
CA TYR A 268 -8.97 -12.63 -11.33
C TYR A 268 -7.74 -13.55 -11.34
N ALA A 269 -7.23 -13.99 -10.19
CA ALA A 269 -6.05 -14.85 -10.12
C ALA A 269 -6.07 -15.75 -8.87
N VAL A 270 -5.25 -16.79 -8.92
CA VAL A 270 -4.95 -17.69 -7.80
C VAL A 270 -3.44 -17.73 -7.59
N ALA A 271 -3.00 -17.97 -6.37
CA ALA A 271 -1.57 -18.08 -6.06
C ALA A 271 -0.96 -19.41 -6.54
N ASP A 272 -1.75 -20.49 -6.51
CA ASP A 272 -1.35 -21.85 -6.93
C ASP A 272 -2.52 -22.55 -7.64
N GLU A 273 -2.36 -22.87 -8.92
CA GLU A 273 -3.35 -23.55 -9.73
C GLU A 273 -3.30 -25.08 -9.59
N GLY A 274 -2.22 -25.61 -8.98
CA GLY A 274 -1.89 -27.04 -9.00
C GLY A 274 -3.01 -28.02 -8.67
N PRO A 275 -3.89 -27.74 -7.67
CA PRO A 275 -4.97 -28.65 -7.31
C PRO A 275 -6.26 -28.46 -8.14
N LEU A 276 -6.30 -27.48 -9.07
CA LEU A 276 -7.50 -27.18 -9.85
C LEU A 276 -7.55 -28.02 -11.13
N ASP A 277 -8.74 -28.53 -11.46
CA ASP A 277 -9.01 -29.14 -12.76
C ASP A 277 -9.36 -28.04 -13.79
N VAL A 278 -8.38 -27.18 -14.03
CA VAL A 278 -8.44 -26.08 -15.00
C VAL A 278 -7.11 -26.01 -15.76
N SER A 279 -7.16 -25.66 -17.01
CA SER A 279 -5.96 -25.58 -17.86
C SER A 279 -5.78 -24.23 -18.54
N THR A 280 -6.75 -23.34 -18.42
CA THR A 280 -6.75 -22.02 -19.05
C THR A 280 -7.22 -20.92 -18.08
N GLN A 281 -6.81 -19.70 -18.35
CA GLN A 281 -7.26 -18.51 -17.61
C GLN A 281 -8.79 -18.33 -17.74
N SER A 282 -9.33 -18.55 -18.92
CA SER A 282 -10.79 -18.44 -19.16
C SER A 282 -11.59 -19.46 -18.36
N ASP A 283 -11.16 -20.73 -18.31
CA ASP A 283 -11.80 -21.78 -17.50
C ASP A 283 -11.61 -21.53 -15.99
N PHE A 284 -10.48 -20.94 -15.61
CA PHE A 284 -10.24 -20.50 -14.24
C PHE A 284 -11.23 -19.41 -13.80
N LEU A 285 -11.52 -18.43 -14.64
CA LEU A 285 -12.52 -17.40 -14.34
C LEU A 285 -13.93 -18.01 -14.16
N ASP A 286 -14.26 -19.07 -14.91
CA ASP A 286 -15.50 -19.82 -14.71
C ASP A 286 -15.50 -20.57 -13.38
N TRP A 287 -14.36 -21.19 -12.99
CA TRP A 287 -14.22 -21.79 -11.67
C TRP A 287 -14.43 -20.78 -10.52
N LEU A 288 -13.92 -19.57 -10.65
CA LEU A 288 -14.15 -18.49 -9.66
C LEU A 288 -15.65 -18.17 -9.51
N ARG A 289 -16.39 -18.10 -10.63
CA ARG A 289 -17.86 -17.94 -10.61
C ARG A 289 -18.57 -19.10 -9.92
N ASP A 290 -18.14 -20.33 -10.18
CA ASP A 290 -18.64 -21.54 -9.52
C ASP A 290 -18.35 -21.53 -8.00
N CYS A 291 -17.28 -20.89 -7.57
CA CYS A 291 -16.94 -20.67 -6.16
C CYS A 291 -17.77 -19.56 -5.50
N GLY A 292 -18.48 -18.75 -6.28
CA GLY A 292 -19.32 -17.64 -5.80
C GLY A 292 -18.62 -16.28 -5.77
N PHE A 293 -17.44 -16.15 -6.40
CA PHE A 293 -16.76 -14.87 -6.53
C PHE A 293 -17.36 -14.00 -7.64
N SER A 294 -17.31 -12.69 -7.44
CA SER A 294 -17.50 -11.73 -8.51
C SER A 294 -16.31 -11.76 -9.46
N VAL A 295 -16.57 -12.03 -10.72
CA VAL A 295 -15.59 -11.98 -11.81
C VAL A 295 -16.07 -10.98 -12.84
N ASN A 296 -15.18 -10.14 -13.34
CA ASN A 296 -15.54 -9.11 -14.30
C ASN A 296 -16.29 -9.71 -15.50
N PRO A 297 -17.53 -9.25 -15.78
CA PRO A 297 -18.36 -9.84 -16.84
C PRO A 297 -17.83 -9.56 -18.25
N HIS A 298 -16.94 -8.58 -18.42
CA HIS A 298 -16.35 -8.20 -19.69
C HIS A 298 -15.11 -9.04 -20.04
N ALA A 299 -14.62 -9.90 -19.14
CA ALA A 299 -13.51 -10.80 -19.43
C ALA A 299 -13.84 -11.70 -20.63
N ARG A 300 -12.93 -11.77 -21.61
CA ARG A 300 -13.18 -12.48 -22.88
C ARG A 300 -11.91 -13.18 -23.38
N ARG A 301 -12.07 -14.42 -23.81
CA ARG A 301 -11.06 -15.15 -24.53
C ARG A 301 -11.04 -14.72 -26.00
N VAL A 302 -9.85 -14.48 -26.56
CA VAL A 302 -9.60 -14.06 -27.92
C VAL A 302 -8.46 -14.91 -28.53
N ALA A 303 -8.43 -15.05 -29.85
CA ALA A 303 -7.51 -15.96 -30.53
C ALA A 303 -6.46 -15.25 -31.39
N THR A 304 -6.57 -13.94 -31.59
CA THR A 304 -5.70 -13.18 -32.50
C THR A 304 -5.34 -11.79 -31.91
N ALA A 305 -4.21 -11.24 -32.32
CA ALA A 305 -3.81 -9.87 -32.00
C ALA A 305 -4.87 -8.83 -32.42
N ALA A 306 -5.50 -9.01 -33.58
CA ALA A 306 -6.56 -8.13 -34.04
C ALA A 306 -7.79 -8.12 -33.10
N GLU A 307 -8.13 -9.28 -32.51
CA GLU A 307 -9.20 -9.37 -31.52
C GLU A 307 -8.77 -8.73 -30.16
N VAL A 308 -7.48 -8.81 -29.79
CA VAL A 308 -6.93 -8.08 -28.63
C VAL A 308 -7.10 -6.58 -28.83
N HIS A 309 -6.69 -6.06 -30.01
CA HIS A 309 -6.84 -4.62 -30.34
C HIS A 309 -8.32 -4.19 -30.33
N ALA A 310 -9.21 -5.00 -30.94
CA ALA A 310 -10.64 -4.70 -30.94
C ALA A 310 -11.21 -4.66 -29.51
N TYR A 311 -10.75 -5.54 -28.62
CA TYR A 311 -11.14 -5.51 -27.21
C TYR A 311 -10.63 -4.26 -26.50
N CYS A 312 -9.36 -3.86 -26.71
CA CYS A 312 -8.78 -2.66 -26.13
C CYS A 312 -9.52 -1.39 -26.59
N ALA A 313 -9.84 -1.30 -27.88
CA ALA A 313 -10.59 -0.18 -28.45
C ALA A 313 -12.03 -0.10 -27.91
N ASP A 314 -12.71 -1.23 -27.79
CA ASP A 314 -14.06 -1.34 -27.22
C ASP A 314 -14.08 -0.93 -25.76
N ALA A 315 -13.14 -1.43 -24.96
CA ALA A 315 -13.00 -1.08 -23.55
C ALA A 315 -12.72 0.42 -23.34
N LEU A 316 -11.86 1.02 -24.16
CA LEU A 316 -11.60 2.46 -24.12
C LEU A 316 -12.84 3.29 -24.48
N ALA A 317 -13.59 2.88 -25.53
CA ALA A 317 -14.77 3.60 -26.00
C ALA A 317 -15.92 3.60 -24.97
N HIS A 318 -16.02 2.53 -24.16
CA HIS A 318 -17.12 2.35 -23.21
C HIS A 318 -16.70 2.48 -21.74
N ARG A 319 -15.49 3.02 -21.46
CA ARG A 319 -14.98 3.16 -20.07
C ARG A 319 -15.90 3.99 -19.19
N GLU A 320 -16.56 4.99 -19.74
CA GLU A 320 -17.47 5.89 -19.00
C GLU A 320 -18.83 5.23 -18.67
N ASP A 321 -19.21 4.19 -19.41
CA ASP A 321 -20.47 3.46 -19.20
C ASP A 321 -20.39 2.53 -17.97
N LEU A 322 -19.18 2.27 -17.46
CA LEU A 322 -18.94 1.40 -16.32
C LEU A 322 -19.18 2.14 -15.01
N ASP A 323 -19.78 1.46 -14.03
CA ASP A 323 -19.95 1.98 -12.66
C ASP A 323 -18.68 1.81 -11.80
N TYR A 324 -17.53 1.59 -12.41
CA TYR A 324 -16.20 1.51 -11.79
C TYR A 324 -15.15 2.07 -12.74
N ASP A 325 -14.03 2.51 -12.18
CA ASP A 325 -12.93 3.03 -12.98
C ASP A 325 -12.01 1.92 -13.49
N ILE A 326 -11.54 2.09 -14.73
CA ILE A 326 -10.53 1.25 -15.36
C ILE A 326 -9.42 2.11 -15.94
N ASP A 327 -8.17 1.67 -15.79
CA ASP A 327 -6.99 2.36 -16.30
C ASP A 327 -6.33 1.64 -17.48
N GLY A 328 -6.98 0.59 -18.00
CA GLY A 328 -6.49 -0.19 -19.12
C GLY A 328 -7.16 -1.55 -19.29
N VAL A 329 -6.46 -2.42 -20.02
CA VAL A 329 -6.82 -3.81 -20.26
C VAL A 329 -5.64 -4.71 -19.88
N VAL A 330 -5.90 -5.79 -19.16
CA VAL A 330 -4.89 -6.83 -18.89
C VAL A 330 -5.06 -7.94 -19.93
N VAL A 331 -4.01 -8.16 -20.71
CA VAL A 331 -3.93 -9.27 -21.69
C VAL A 331 -3.07 -10.38 -21.09
N LYS A 332 -3.62 -11.57 -20.99
CA LYS A 332 -2.96 -12.77 -20.45
C LYS A 332 -2.94 -13.87 -21.49
N VAL A 333 -1.85 -14.64 -21.56
CA VAL A 333 -1.85 -15.90 -22.31
C VAL A 333 -2.86 -16.85 -21.66
N ASP A 334 -3.78 -17.42 -22.41
CA ASP A 334 -4.91 -18.18 -21.86
C ASP A 334 -4.50 -19.55 -21.30
N SER A 335 -3.53 -20.22 -21.90
CA SER A 335 -3.04 -21.55 -21.46
C SER A 335 -2.11 -21.45 -20.24
N PHE A 336 -2.40 -22.15 -19.15
CA PHE A 336 -1.52 -22.21 -17.96
C PHE A 336 -0.20 -22.94 -18.26
N ALA A 337 -0.20 -23.94 -19.12
CA ALA A 337 1.04 -24.59 -19.56
C ALA A 337 1.97 -23.59 -20.27
N SER A 338 1.40 -22.77 -21.16
CA SER A 338 2.16 -21.71 -21.85
C SER A 338 2.59 -20.59 -20.91
N GLN A 339 1.78 -20.22 -19.92
CA GLN A 339 2.19 -19.29 -18.86
C GLN A 339 3.39 -19.81 -18.07
N ALA A 340 3.38 -21.09 -17.70
CA ALA A 340 4.48 -21.74 -17.00
C ALA A 340 5.76 -21.79 -17.87
N SER A 341 5.62 -22.04 -19.17
CA SER A 341 6.72 -22.03 -20.14
C SER A 341 7.38 -20.64 -20.27
N LEU A 342 6.59 -19.58 -20.34
CA LEU A 342 7.06 -18.20 -20.41
C LEU A 342 7.68 -17.71 -19.09
N GLY A 343 7.13 -18.14 -17.96
CA GLY A 343 7.63 -17.85 -16.63
C GLY A 343 7.54 -16.37 -16.23
N PHE A 344 8.46 -15.95 -15.33
CA PHE A 344 8.45 -14.64 -14.69
C PHE A 344 9.78 -13.92 -14.88
N THR A 345 9.72 -12.60 -14.82
CA THR A 345 10.88 -11.74 -14.55
C THR A 345 11.04 -11.57 -13.04
N ALA A 346 12.04 -10.83 -12.58
CA ALA A 346 12.17 -10.47 -11.17
C ALA A 346 10.98 -9.62 -10.65
N ARG A 347 10.20 -9.02 -11.56
CA ARG A 347 9.17 -8.02 -11.24
C ARG A 347 7.77 -8.42 -11.71
N ALA A 348 7.64 -9.06 -12.86
CA ALA A 348 6.36 -9.28 -13.54
C ALA A 348 6.30 -10.66 -14.23
N PRO A 349 5.10 -11.23 -14.46
CA PRO A 349 4.92 -12.39 -15.34
C PRO A 349 5.19 -12.00 -16.80
N ARG A 350 5.84 -12.89 -17.57
CA ARG A 350 6.09 -12.67 -19.00
C ARG A 350 4.87 -12.91 -19.87
N TRP A 351 3.91 -13.64 -19.35
CA TRP A 351 2.69 -14.08 -20.01
C TRP A 351 1.50 -13.11 -19.83
N SER A 352 1.74 -11.96 -19.19
CA SER A 352 0.72 -10.93 -18.97
C SER A 352 1.28 -9.55 -19.20
N ILE A 353 0.47 -8.67 -19.81
CA ILE A 353 0.77 -7.26 -20.00
C ILE A 353 -0.48 -6.43 -19.72
N ALA A 354 -0.28 -5.22 -19.20
CA ALA A 354 -1.33 -4.23 -19.02
C ALA A 354 -1.23 -3.17 -20.10
N PHE A 355 -2.14 -3.18 -21.06
CA PHE A 355 -2.30 -2.09 -22.02
C PHE A 355 -2.96 -0.91 -21.29
N LYS A 356 -2.25 0.18 -21.14
CA LYS A 356 -2.72 1.39 -20.47
C LYS A 356 -3.50 2.27 -21.43
N PHE A 357 -4.63 2.77 -20.96
CA PHE A 357 -5.35 3.80 -21.72
C PHE A 357 -4.57 5.09 -21.74
N PRO A 358 -4.61 5.83 -22.86
CA PRO A 358 -4.08 7.18 -22.89
C PRO A 358 -4.70 7.99 -21.75
N PRO A 359 -3.91 8.77 -21.02
CA PRO A 359 -4.44 9.64 -19.97
C PRO A 359 -5.44 10.63 -20.57
N GLU A 360 -6.48 10.94 -19.79
CA GLU A 360 -7.43 11.98 -20.18
C GLU A 360 -6.72 13.33 -20.20
N GLU A 361 -6.69 13.97 -21.37
CA GLU A 361 -6.12 15.30 -21.55
C GLU A 361 -7.21 16.38 -21.60
N LYS A 362 -6.96 17.48 -20.89
CA LYS A 362 -7.83 18.68 -20.93
C LYS A 362 -6.99 19.92 -21.14
N SER A 363 -7.57 20.90 -21.81
CA SER A 363 -6.98 22.21 -21.95
C SER A 363 -7.49 23.16 -20.87
N THR A 364 -6.59 24.01 -20.35
CA THR A 364 -6.88 25.04 -19.36
C THR A 364 -5.91 26.20 -19.50
N VAL A 365 -6.19 27.35 -18.87
CA VAL A 365 -5.32 28.54 -18.98
C VAL A 365 -4.33 28.58 -17.83
N LEU A 366 -3.04 28.64 -18.16
CA LEU A 366 -1.94 28.81 -17.21
C LEU A 366 -1.94 30.24 -16.66
N ARG A 367 -2.28 30.41 -15.39
CA ARG A 367 -2.39 31.71 -14.74
C ARG A 367 -1.07 32.21 -14.16
N GLU A 368 -0.32 31.32 -13.54
CA GLU A 368 0.94 31.64 -12.89
C GLU A 368 1.87 30.42 -12.86
N ILE A 369 3.18 30.63 -12.81
CA ILE A 369 4.16 29.63 -12.44
C ILE A 369 4.76 30.08 -11.10
N ARG A 370 4.33 29.47 -10.02
CA ARG A 370 4.84 29.69 -8.67
C ARG A 370 6.07 28.86 -8.38
N VAL A 371 6.87 29.32 -7.44
CA VAL A 371 8.03 28.58 -6.94
C VAL A 371 7.76 28.11 -5.53
N GLN A 372 7.74 26.81 -5.33
CA GLN A 372 7.70 26.17 -4.02
C GLN A 372 9.13 25.90 -3.56
N VAL A 373 9.41 26.15 -2.28
CA VAL A 373 10.73 25.94 -1.66
C VAL A 373 10.63 24.73 -0.72
N GLY A 374 11.26 23.64 -1.13
CA GLY A 374 11.28 22.40 -0.33
C GLY A 374 12.26 22.45 0.83
N ARG A 375 12.22 21.46 1.70
CA ARG A 375 13.02 21.33 2.95
C ARG A 375 14.54 21.46 2.75
N THR A 376 15.04 21.04 1.59
CA THR A 376 16.47 21.13 1.23
C THR A 376 16.83 22.42 0.50
N GLY A 377 15.91 23.39 0.49
CA GLY A 377 16.05 24.65 -0.21
C GLY A 377 15.81 24.57 -1.73
N VAL A 378 15.50 23.41 -2.28
CA VAL A 378 15.22 23.24 -3.72
C VAL A 378 14.00 24.05 -4.09
N LEU A 379 14.14 24.84 -5.17
CA LEU A 379 13.07 25.62 -5.76
C LEU A 379 12.41 24.80 -6.87
N THR A 380 11.14 24.47 -6.69
CA THR A 380 10.35 23.68 -7.64
C THR A 380 9.28 24.57 -8.27
N PRO A 381 9.29 24.77 -9.61
CA PRO A 381 8.22 25.51 -10.28
C PRO A 381 6.94 24.67 -10.31
N VAL A 382 5.82 25.31 -10.02
CA VAL A 382 4.47 24.73 -9.99
C VAL A 382 3.57 25.60 -10.85
N ALA A 383 2.94 24.99 -11.85
CA ALA A 383 1.92 25.63 -12.68
C ALA A 383 0.62 25.81 -11.87
N GLU A 384 0.07 27.00 -11.83
CA GLU A 384 -1.28 27.31 -11.36
C GLU A 384 -2.14 27.70 -12.57
N PHE A 385 -3.28 27.02 -12.73
CA PHE A 385 -4.16 27.16 -13.89
C PHE A 385 -5.63 27.16 -13.48
N ASP A 386 -6.51 27.56 -14.38
CA ASP A 386 -7.94 27.52 -14.12
C ASP A 386 -8.36 26.09 -13.77
N PRO A 387 -9.19 25.90 -12.72
CA PRO A 387 -9.64 24.58 -12.32
C PRO A 387 -10.29 23.82 -13.48
N VAL A 388 -9.86 22.58 -13.69
CA VAL A 388 -10.37 21.70 -14.74
C VAL A 388 -10.54 20.29 -14.21
N VAL A 389 -11.62 19.61 -14.64
CA VAL A 389 -11.86 18.21 -14.26
C VAL A 389 -11.09 17.29 -15.20
N VAL A 390 -10.23 16.44 -14.63
CA VAL A 390 -9.45 15.42 -15.34
C VAL A 390 -9.57 14.11 -14.56
N ALA A 391 -9.97 13.05 -15.24
CA ALA A 391 -10.17 11.72 -14.64
C ALA A 391 -10.92 11.82 -13.29
N GLY A 392 -12.11 12.43 -13.35
CA GLY A 392 -13.06 12.51 -12.23
C GLY A 392 -12.66 13.43 -11.06
N SER A 393 -11.53 14.14 -11.11
CA SER A 393 -11.15 15.10 -10.06
C SER A 393 -10.77 16.46 -10.62
N THR A 394 -11.10 17.52 -9.84
CA THR A 394 -10.74 18.89 -10.19
C THR A 394 -9.27 19.14 -9.84
N ILE A 395 -8.47 19.55 -10.83
CA ILE A 395 -7.09 19.97 -10.65
C ILE A 395 -6.93 21.44 -10.99
N ALA A 396 -6.10 22.17 -10.27
CA ALA A 396 -5.80 23.59 -10.50
C ALA A 396 -4.29 23.86 -10.43
N ARG A 397 -3.49 22.85 -10.09
CA ARG A 397 -2.03 22.94 -9.96
C ARG A 397 -1.37 21.66 -10.44
N ALA A 398 -0.18 21.83 -11.05
CA ALA A 398 0.68 20.71 -11.44
C ALA A 398 2.15 21.08 -11.29
N THR A 399 2.98 20.11 -10.91
CA THR A 399 4.43 20.33 -10.84
C THR A 399 5.03 20.50 -12.24
N LEU A 400 5.99 21.40 -12.36
CA LEU A 400 6.84 21.53 -13.55
C LEU A 400 8.26 21.01 -13.28
N HIS A 401 8.46 20.33 -12.16
CA HIS A 401 9.68 19.67 -11.70
C HIS A 401 10.89 20.59 -11.54
N ASN A 402 11.34 21.25 -12.61
CA ASN A 402 12.51 22.12 -12.62
C ASN A 402 12.46 23.08 -13.83
N ILE A 403 13.40 24.04 -13.88
CA ILE A 403 13.47 25.05 -14.95
C ILE A 403 13.74 24.42 -16.32
N ASP A 404 14.51 23.34 -16.37
CA ASP A 404 14.86 22.72 -17.66
C ASP A 404 13.62 22.05 -18.28
N GLU A 405 12.72 21.49 -17.44
CA GLU A 405 11.41 20.99 -17.87
C GLU A 405 10.46 22.11 -18.31
N VAL A 406 10.44 23.24 -17.60
CA VAL A 406 9.65 24.41 -18.03
C VAL A 406 10.06 24.83 -19.43
N ARG A 407 11.39 24.89 -19.70
CA ARG A 407 11.95 25.25 -21.00
C ARG A 407 11.69 24.18 -22.06
N ARG A 408 11.82 22.90 -21.72
CA ARG A 408 11.56 21.77 -22.63
C ARG A 408 10.10 21.74 -23.07
N LYS A 409 9.19 21.94 -22.12
CA LYS A 409 7.74 22.01 -22.37
C LYS A 409 7.35 23.33 -23.06
N ASP A 410 8.17 24.37 -22.97
CA ASP A 410 7.96 25.74 -23.49
C ASP A 410 6.61 26.32 -23.06
N VAL A 411 6.31 26.20 -21.77
CA VAL A 411 5.07 26.76 -21.19
C VAL A 411 5.30 28.17 -20.69
N ARG A 412 4.38 29.07 -21.03
CA ARG A 412 4.45 30.50 -20.70
C ARG A 412 3.17 30.94 -19.99
N VAL A 413 3.29 31.83 -19.02
CA VAL A 413 2.13 32.35 -18.31
C VAL A 413 1.15 33.01 -19.27
N GLY A 414 -0.11 32.63 -19.21
CA GLY A 414 -1.16 33.05 -20.12
C GLY A 414 -1.46 32.08 -21.28
N ASP A 415 -0.66 30.99 -21.43
CA ASP A 415 -0.94 29.98 -22.44
C ASP A 415 -2.21 29.17 -22.09
N THR A 416 -2.88 28.72 -23.14
CA THR A 416 -3.74 27.55 -23.03
C THR A 416 -2.84 26.33 -23.02
N ILE A 417 -2.78 25.62 -21.90
CA ILE A 417 -1.94 24.43 -21.70
C ILE A 417 -2.79 23.18 -21.72
N VAL A 418 -2.20 22.07 -22.13
CA VAL A 418 -2.76 20.72 -22.00
C VAL A 418 -2.27 20.12 -20.70
N VAL A 419 -3.18 19.59 -19.92
CA VAL A 419 -2.91 18.93 -18.64
C VAL A 419 -3.51 17.54 -18.63
N HIS A 420 -2.85 16.62 -17.96
CA HIS A 420 -3.34 15.28 -17.70
C HIS A 420 -2.97 14.83 -16.28
N LYS A 421 -3.36 13.62 -15.91
CA LYS A 421 -2.88 12.97 -14.71
C LYS A 421 -1.99 11.79 -15.10
N ALA A 422 -0.71 11.85 -14.78
CA ALA A 422 0.21 10.74 -14.96
C ALA A 422 -0.23 9.55 -14.07
N GLY A 423 -0.50 8.40 -14.72
CA GLY A 423 -1.03 7.20 -14.04
C GLY A 423 -2.37 7.45 -13.35
N ASP A 424 -3.20 8.37 -13.85
CA ASP A 424 -4.47 8.82 -13.29
C ASP A 424 -4.41 9.39 -11.85
N VAL A 425 -3.21 9.70 -11.35
CA VAL A 425 -2.96 10.16 -9.97
C VAL A 425 -2.35 11.56 -9.92
N ILE A 426 -1.22 11.79 -10.59
CA ILE A 426 -0.41 13.00 -10.44
C ILE A 426 -0.70 14.00 -11.57
N PRO A 427 -1.21 15.22 -11.26
CA PRO A 427 -1.39 16.26 -12.27
C PRO A 427 -0.06 16.65 -12.93
N GLU A 428 -0.02 16.68 -14.25
CA GLU A 428 1.13 17.07 -15.05
C GLU A 428 0.71 17.97 -16.20
N VAL A 429 1.58 18.95 -16.51
CA VAL A 429 1.43 19.79 -17.69
C VAL A 429 2.16 19.13 -18.85
N VAL A 430 1.44 18.86 -19.95
CA VAL A 430 2.02 18.31 -21.19
C VAL A 430 2.80 19.39 -21.94
N GLY A 431 2.17 20.54 -22.16
CA GLY A 431 2.74 21.67 -22.88
C GLY A 431 1.67 22.70 -23.27
N PRO A 432 2.01 23.71 -24.03
CA PRO A 432 1.02 24.60 -24.62
C PRO A 432 0.20 23.85 -25.69
N LEU A 433 -1.07 24.22 -25.81
CA LEU A 433 -2.00 23.60 -26.78
C LEU A 433 -1.48 23.77 -28.23
N ASP A 434 -0.91 24.93 -28.55
CA ASP A 434 -0.29 25.22 -29.81
C ASP A 434 1.02 26.00 -29.58
N ARG A 435 2.15 25.40 -29.98
CA ARG A 435 3.48 25.98 -29.84
C ARG A 435 3.82 27.00 -30.94
N GLU A 436 3.08 26.98 -32.04
CA GLU A 436 3.29 27.87 -33.19
C GLU A 436 2.35 29.08 -33.12
N ASP A 437 1.46 29.16 -32.15
CA ASP A 437 0.56 30.29 -31.97
C ASP A 437 1.33 31.60 -31.75
N GLU A 438 0.97 32.65 -32.52
CA GLU A 438 1.60 33.98 -32.44
C GLU A 438 1.49 34.58 -31.04
N GLU A 439 0.38 34.36 -30.33
CA GLU A 439 0.21 34.82 -28.95
C GLU A 439 1.13 34.09 -27.99
N HIS A 440 1.28 32.77 -28.15
CA HIS A 440 2.23 31.98 -27.36
C HIS A 440 3.67 32.52 -27.59
N LEU A 441 4.09 32.68 -28.85
CA LEU A 441 5.42 33.14 -29.18
C LEU A 441 5.72 34.56 -28.69
N ALA A 442 4.69 35.40 -28.56
CA ALA A 442 4.82 36.77 -28.04
C ALA A 442 4.97 36.84 -26.51
N ARG A 443 4.56 35.78 -25.75
CA ARG A 443 4.69 35.76 -24.30
C ARG A 443 6.15 35.58 -23.88
N PRO A 444 6.58 36.19 -22.75
CA PRO A 444 7.95 36.03 -22.27
C PRO A 444 8.18 34.59 -21.75
N LEU A 445 9.41 34.12 -21.96
CA LEU A 445 9.87 32.88 -21.34
C LEU A 445 9.89 33.07 -19.80
N TRP A 446 9.43 32.04 -19.07
CA TRP A 446 9.51 32.07 -17.64
C TRP A 446 10.93 31.79 -17.16
N GLU A 447 11.38 32.54 -16.16
CA GLU A 447 12.69 32.40 -15.56
C GLU A 447 12.58 32.13 -14.05
N MET A 448 13.54 31.34 -13.56
CA MET A 448 13.65 31.11 -12.12
C MET A 448 13.99 32.41 -11.41
N PRO A 449 13.29 32.78 -10.31
CA PRO A 449 13.61 34.01 -9.57
C PRO A 449 15.03 33.96 -9.01
N ALA A 450 15.74 35.09 -9.10
CA ALA A 450 17.10 35.26 -8.56
C ALA A 450 17.14 35.24 -7.03
N THR A 451 15.98 35.44 -6.38
CA THR A 451 15.84 35.43 -4.92
C THR A 451 14.74 34.47 -4.48
N CYS A 452 14.93 33.87 -3.32
CA CYS A 452 13.95 32.99 -2.70
C CYS A 452 12.63 33.72 -2.42
N PRO A 453 11.48 33.23 -2.87
CA PRO A 453 10.20 33.90 -2.67
C PRO A 453 9.78 33.96 -1.18
N SER A 454 10.31 33.07 -0.34
CA SER A 454 9.97 33.00 1.09
C SER A 454 10.83 33.91 1.95
N CYS A 455 12.15 34.00 1.70
CA CYS A 455 13.07 34.71 2.59
C CYS A 455 13.88 35.84 1.90
N GLY A 456 13.75 36.04 0.60
CA GLY A 456 14.47 37.06 -0.16
C GLY A 456 15.98 36.79 -0.36
N SER A 457 16.52 35.71 0.17
CA SER A 457 17.93 35.34 0.01
C SER A 457 18.26 34.92 -1.43
N PRO A 458 19.52 35.12 -1.88
CA PRO A 458 19.92 34.68 -3.22
C PRO A 458 19.66 33.19 -3.46
N VAL A 459 19.27 32.88 -4.70
CA VAL A 459 19.08 31.50 -5.17
C VAL A 459 20.31 31.09 -5.98
N VAL A 460 20.86 29.91 -5.70
CA VAL A 460 22.08 29.40 -6.31
C VAL A 460 21.79 28.11 -7.08
N ARG A 461 22.42 27.95 -8.23
CA ARG A 461 22.51 26.67 -8.97
C ARG A 461 23.96 26.21 -8.95
N GLU A 462 24.23 25.06 -8.32
CA GLU A 462 25.57 24.47 -8.33
C GLU A 462 25.92 23.95 -9.73
N GLU A 463 27.21 24.04 -10.09
CA GLU A 463 27.67 23.54 -11.39
C GLU A 463 27.44 22.02 -11.51
N GLY A 464 26.75 21.61 -12.58
CA GLY A 464 26.36 20.21 -12.81
C GLY A 464 25.06 19.78 -12.11
N GLU A 465 24.41 20.63 -11.31
CA GLU A 465 23.08 20.37 -10.74
C GLU A 465 21.98 21.05 -11.58
N VAL A 466 20.83 20.38 -11.66
CA VAL A 466 19.62 20.91 -12.31
C VAL A 466 18.85 21.82 -11.34
N ALA A 467 18.98 21.57 -10.03
CA ALA A 467 18.19 22.21 -9.00
C ALA A 467 18.71 23.59 -8.62
N TYR A 468 17.81 24.59 -8.61
CA TYR A 468 18.03 25.86 -7.96
C TYR A 468 17.73 25.76 -6.47
N ARG A 469 18.53 26.43 -5.62
CA ARG A 469 18.40 26.31 -4.16
C ARG A 469 18.44 27.66 -3.44
N CYS A 470 17.57 27.83 -2.47
CA CYS A 470 17.75 28.80 -1.42
C CYS A 470 18.79 28.29 -0.42
N VAL A 471 19.89 29.03 -0.25
CA VAL A 471 20.98 28.66 0.66
C VAL A 471 20.80 29.16 2.10
N SER A 472 19.73 29.92 2.36
CA SER A 472 19.47 30.48 3.67
C SER A 472 18.98 29.40 4.64
N ILE A 473 19.72 29.25 5.76
CA ILE A 473 19.35 28.33 6.85
C ILE A 473 18.11 28.81 7.63
N ASP A 474 17.87 30.12 7.62
CA ASP A 474 16.74 30.75 8.31
C ASP A 474 15.54 30.97 7.36
N CYS A 475 15.46 30.23 6.26
CA CYS A 475 14.33 30.34 5.34
C CYS A 475 13.06 29.75 5.97
N PRO A 476 11.97 30.55 6.13
CA PRO A 476 10.74 30.07 6.78
C PRO A 476 10.12 28.85 6.07
N ALA A 477 10.09 28.84 4.72
CA ALA A 477 9.57 27.71 3.99
C ALA A 477 10.37 26.42 4.24
N GLN A 478 11.69 26.48 4.34
CA GLN A 478 12.52 25.34 4.70
C GLN A 478 12.27 24.88 6.14
N ALA A 479 12.01 25.81 7.06
CA ALA A 479 11.68 25.48 8.43
C ALA A 479 10.36 24.72 8.52
N THR A 480 9.29 25.21 7.87
CA THR A 480 7.98 24.53 7.82
C THR A 480 8.10 23.13 7.22
N GLU A 481 8.77 22.99 6.08
CA GLU A 481 8.97 21.69 5.43
C GLU A 481 9.78 20.69 6.29
N ARG A 482 10.75 21.18 7.10
CA ARG A 482 11.47 20.32 8.06
C ARG A 482 10.56 19.84 9.19
N LEU A 483 9.66 20.69 9.67
CA LEU A 483 8.67 20.34 10.70
C LEU A 483 7.66 19.30 10.18
N ILE A 484 7.14 19.47 8.95
CA ILE A 484 6.30 18.50 8.28
C ILE A 484 7.03 17.16 8.12
N HIS A 485 8.28 17.20 7.66
CA HIS A 485 9.10 16.00 7.52
C HIS A 485 9.33 15.27 8.85
N TRP A 486 9.55 16.02 9.94
CA TRP A 486 9.70 15.45 11.27
C TRP A 486 8.48 14.63 11.69
N GLY A 487 7.26 15.15 11.48
CA GLY A 487 6.00 14.47 11.78
C GLY A 487 5.69 13.28 10.86
N SER A 488 6.38 13.15 9.71
CA SER A 488 6.05 12.16 8.68
C SER A 488 6.20 10.71 9.15
N ARG A 489 5.47 9.79 8.49
CA ARG A 489 5.42 8.35 8.78
C ARG A 489 6.80 7.67 8.86
N ASN A 490 7.75 8.09 8.04
CA ASN A 490 9.09 7.51 8.01
C ASN A 490 10.05 8.13 9.03
N ALA A 491 9.70 9.28 9.61
CA ALA A 491 10.43 9.95 10.68
C ALA A 491 9.79 9.65 12.04
N MET A 492 9.23 10.62 12.71
CA MET A 492 8.66 10.44 14.05
C MET A 492 7.23 9.89 14.06
N ASP A 493 6.57 9.80 12.87
CA ASP A 493 5.27 9.15 12.67
C ASP A 493 4.19 9.69 13.64
N ILE A 494 3.98 10.99 13.59
CA ILE A 494 3.00 11.67 14.43
C ILE A 494 1.73 11.85 13.60
N ASP A 495 0.78 10.93 13.77
CA ASP A 495 -0.49 10.96 13.06
C ASP A 495 -1.33 12.19 13.47
N GLY A 496 -1.98 12.81 12.48
CA GLY A 496 -2.80 14.01 12.67
C GLY A 496 -2.04 15.33 12.47
N LEU A 497 -0.72 15.34 12.34
CA LEU A 497 0.07 16.51 11.95
C LEU A 497 0.18 16.61 10.41
N GLY A 498 -0.91 17.00 9.77
CA GLY A 498 -0.89 17.31 8.34
C GLY A 498 -0.21 18.65 8.03
N ASP A 499 0.20 18.82 6.77
CA ASP A 499 0.92 20.01 6.27
C ASP A 499 0.20 21.32 6.62
N GLU A 500 -1.14 21.34 6.55
CA GLU A 500 -1.97 22.49 6.88
C GLU A 500 -1.86 22.87 8.36
N ILE A 501 -1.97 21.89 9.26
CA ILE A 501 -1.89 22.15 10.72
C ILE A 501 -0.50 22.63 11.10
N VAL A 502 0.55 21.98 10.61
CA VAL A 502 1.95 22.39 10.86
C VAL A 502 2.20 23.80 10.32
N GLY A 503 1.73 24.09 9.11
CA GLY A 503 1.83 25.44 8.52
C GLY A 503 1.18 26.50 9.40
N ARG A 504 -0.05 26.24 9.90
CA ARG A 504 -0.75 27.16 10.81
C ARG A 504 -0.04 27.34 12.15
N MET A 505 0.52 26.27 12.70
CA MET A 505 1.29 26.36 13.96
C MET A 505 2.54 27.22 13.79
N VAL A 506 3.23 27.13 12.64
CA VAL A 506 4.37 27.99 12.30
C VAL A 506 3.93 29.44 12.13
N GLU A 507 2.84 29.70 11.38
CA GLU A 507 2.28 31.05 11.18
C GLU A 507 1.89 31.70 12.51
N GLN A 508 1.37 30.92 13.46
CA GLN A 508 0.98 31.38 14.81
C GLN A 508 2.16 31.43 15.79
N GLY A 509 3.37 31.07 15.34
CA GLY A 509 4.59 31.13 16.15
C GLY A 509 4.71 30.07 17.24
N LEU A 510 3.93 28.99 17.15
CA LEU A 510 3.96 27.85 18.09
C LEU A 510 5.12 26.89 17.78
N LEU A 511 5.58 26.81 16.53
CA LEU A 511 6.67 25.97 16.09
C LEU A 511 7.74 26.80 15.37
N LEU A 512 8.96 26.73 15.85
CA LEU A 512 10.15 27.30 15.24
C LEU A 512 11.13 26.22 14.78
N ASP A 513 11.24 25.14 15.54
CA ASP A 513 12.04 23.96 15.24
C ASP A 513 11.38 22.66 15.76
N VAL A 514 11.98 21.50 15.44
CA VAL A 514 11.40 20.19 15.74
C VAL A 514 11.29 19.86 17.23
N ALA A 515 12.06 20.55 18.10
CA ALA A 515 11.96 20.33 19.53
C ALA A 515 10.72 21.00 20.14
N ASP A 516 10.14 22.00 19.47
CA ASP A 516 8.93 22.68 19.95
C ASP A 516 7.72 21.74 20.01
N PHE A 517 7.65 20.70 19.17
CA PHE A 517 6.59 19.70 19.26
C PHE A 517 6.46 19.09 20.66
N TYR A 518 7.58 18.91 21.35
CA TYR A 518 7.65 18.26 22.67
C TYR A 518 7.45 19.21 23.85
N THR A 519 7.31 20.50 23.58
CA THR A 519 7.03 21.53 24.60
C THR A 519 5.60 22.09 24.49
N LEU A 520 4.87 21.71 23.44
CA LEU A 520 3.46 22.09 23.25
C LEU A 520 2.57 21.57 24.37
N THR A 521 1.55 22.36 24.69
CA THR A 521 0.45 21.94 25.57
C THR A 521 -0.77 21.55 24.73
N THR A 522 -1.64 20.71 25.29
CA THR A 522 -2.91 20.34 24.64
C THR A 522 -3.78 21.55 24.35
N ASP A 523 -3.77 22.55 25.26
CA ASP A 523 -4.60 23.76 25.11
C ASP A 523 -4.09 24.66 23.98
N GLU A 524 -2.77 24.83 23.83
CA GLU A 524 -2.18 25.57 22.71
C GLU A 524 -2.52 24.91 21.37
N LEU A 525 -2.37 23.60 21.28
CA LEU A 525 -2.70 22.84 20.06
C LEU A 525 -4.21 22.88 19.75
N ALA A 526 -5.05 22.79 20.78
CA ALA A 526 -6.51 22.87 20.62
C ALA A 526 -6.98 24.24 20.10
N ALA A 527 -6.25 25.29 20.43
CA ALA A 527 -6.56 26.68 20.02
C ALA A 527 -6.04 27.02 18.61
N VAL A 528 -5.28 26.15 17.96
CA VAL A 528 -4.74 26.40 16.61
C VAL A 528 -5.90 26.62 15.63
N ASP A 529 -5.92 27.80 14.99
CA ASP A 529 -6.87 28.13 13.93
C ASP A 529 -6.55 27.32 12.67
N THR A 530 -7.51 26.54 12.19
CA THR A 530 -7.33 25.72 10.98
C THR A 530 -7.41 26.54 9.68
N GLY A 531 -7.77 27.82 9.76
CA GLY A 531 -8.03 28.67 8.60
C GLY A 531 -9.36 28.38 7.90
N ARG A 532 -10.17 27.49 8.45
CA ARG A 532 -11.53 27.16 7.99
C ARG A 532 -12.54 27.92 8.83
N VAL A 533 -13.71 28.14 8.26
CA VAL A 533 -14.83 28.78 8.95
C VAL A 533 -16.09 27.91 8.86
N TYR A 534 -16.99 28.06 9.81
CA TYR A 534 -18.29 27.41 9.73
C TYR A 534 -19.12 28.03 8.60
N GLU A 535 -19.55 27.23 7.64
CA GLU A 535 -20.36 27.67 6.49
C GLU A 535 -21.82 27.89 6.85
N THR A 536 -22.29 27.33 7.96
CA THR A 536 -23.66 27.45 8.45
C THR A 536 -23.69 27.62 9.96
N SER A 537 -24.62 28.40 10.47
CA SER A 537 -24.82 28.56 11.91
C SER A 537 -25.38 27.29 12.54
N THR A 538 -24.76 26.85 13.63
CA THR A 538 -25.22 25.77 14.50
C THR A 538 -25.64 26.31 15.85
N LYS A 539 -26.03 25.43 16.81
CA LYS A 539 -26.39 25.83 18.17
C LYS A 539 -25.20 26.48 18.92
N ASP A 540 -24.00 26.09 18.60
CA ASP A 540 -22.77 26.42 19.35
C ASP A 540 -21.82 27.36 18.56
N HIS A 541 -22.04 27.55 17.23
CA HIS A 541 -21.19 28.36 16.35
C HIS A 541 -22.05 29.16 15.35
N LEU A 542 -21.57 30.35 14.99
CA LEU A 542 -22.16 31.17 13.94
C LEU A 542 -21.47 30.94 12.61
N GLU A 543 -22.20 31.16 11.50
CA GLU A 543 -21.61 31.21 10.16
C GLU A 543 -20.48 32.24 10.13
N GLY A 544 -19.31 31.84 9.63
CA GLY A 544 -18.11 32.65 9.58
C GLY A 544 -17.20 32.54 10.81
N ASP A 545 -17.61 31.85 11.89
CA ASP A 545 -16.69 31.58 13.03
C ASP A 545 -15.53 30.69 12.57
N GLY A 546 -14.31 30.98 13.02
CA GLY A 546 -13.12 30.20 12.74
C GLY A 546 -13.17 28.79 13.37
N ILE A 547 -12.74 27.80 12.64
CA ILE A 547 -12.65 26.42 13.14
C ILE A 547 -11.26 26.19 13.70
N VAL A 548 -11.17 25.81 14.98
CA VAL A 548 -9.93 25.43 15.64
C VAL A 548 -9.76 23.90 15.65
N VAL A 549 -8.54 23.42 15.89
CA VAL A 549 -8.22 21.98 16.01
C VAL A 549 -9.12 21.28 17.04
N GLY A 550 -9.38 21.95 18.16
CA GLY A 550 -10.23 21.46 19.22
C GLY A 550 -9.61 20.41 20.14
N PRO A 551 -10.12 20.23 21.37
CA PRO A 551 -9.48 19.45 22.42
C PRO A 551 -9.37 17.94 22.10
N THR A 552 -10.33 17.39 21.38
CA THR A 552 -10.34 15.95 21.05
C THR A 552 -9.23 15.60 20.05
N ILE A 553 -9.05 16.39 19.00
CA ILE A 553 -7.99 16.19 18.00
C ILE A 553 -6.64 16.51 18.62
N ALA A 554 -6.53 17.61 19.35
CA ALA A 554 -5.31 18.00 20.06
C ALA A 554 -4.86 16.91 21.03
N GLY A 555 -5.76 16.31 21.79
CA GLY A 555 -5.43 15.22 22.70
C GLY A 555 -4.88 13.97 21.99
N LYS A 556 -5.41 13.63 20.81
CA LYS A 556 -4.89 12.51 19.99
C LYS A 556 -3.49 12.83 19.48
N ILE A 557 -3.28 14.02 18.90
CA ILE A 557 -1.97 14.44 18.38
C ILE A 557 -0.93 14.49 19.51
N MET A 558 -1.27 15.02 20.67
CA MET A 558 -0.37 15.05 21.84
C MET A 558 0.01 13.64 22.30
N GLY A 559 -0.91 12.68 22.25
CA GLY A 559 -0.62 11.27 22.51
C GLY A 559 0.40 10.70 21.52
N GLN A 560 0.27 11.03 20.24
CA GLN A 560 1.22 10.61 19.20
C GLN A 560 2.59 11.28 19.36
N ILE A 561 2.63 12.56 19.74
CA ILE A 561 3.89 13.27 20.06
C ILE A 561 4.60 12.57 21.23
N GLU A 562 3.89 12.21 22.28
CA GLU A 562 4.49 11.51 23.43
C GLU A 562 5.01 10.11 23.05
N GLU A 563 4.23 9.35 22.27
CA GLU A 563 4.66 8.05 21.75
C GLU A 563 5.89 8.15 20.85
N SER A 564 5.99 9.22 20.07
CA SER A 564 7.11 9.45 19.15
C SER A 564 8.46 9.55 19.84
N LYS A 565 8.51 9.93 21.10
CA LYS A 565 9.76 10.01 21.90
C LYS A 565 10.53 8.68 21.92
N GLY A 566 9.84 7.55 21.84
CA GLY A 566 10.43 6.22 21.84
C GLY A 566 10.89 5.69 20.48
N ARG A 567 10.76 6.43 19.37
CA ARG A 567 11.02 5.92 18.00
C ARG A 567 12.49 5.58 17.70
N GLY A 568 13.43 6.04 18.51
CA GLY A 568 14.86 5.70 18.46
C GLY A 568 15.70 6.52 17.49
N LEU A 569 17.03 6.35 17.62
CA LEU A 569 18.05 7.19 16.97
C LEU A 569 17.94 7.24 15.44
N ALA A 570 17.69 6.11 14.79
CA ALA A 570 17.63 6.06 13.32
C ALA A 570 16.53 6.98 12.75
N ARG A 571 15.35 7.00 13.38
CA ARG A 571 14.23 7.84 12.96
C ARG A 571 14.48 9.32 13.27
N VAL A 572 15.10 9.63 14.41
CA VAL A 572 15.54 10.99 14.75
C VAL A 572 16.53 11.52 13.71
N LEU A 573 17.56 10.76 13.34
CA LEU A 573 18.54 11.16 12.33
C LEU A 573 17.89 11.42 10.97
N PHE A 574 16.93 10.59 10.58
CA PHE A 574 16.17 10.79 9.34
C PHE A 574 15.29 12.04 9.46
N GLY A 575 14.58 12.22 10.57
CA GLY A 575 13.68 13.35 10.84
C GLY A 575 14.39 14.71 10.88
N LEU A 576 15.63 14.76 11.37
CA LEU A 576 16.45 15.98 11.36
C LEU A 576 16.77 16.51 9.96
N GLY A 577 16.58 15.68 8.93
CA GLY A 577 16.70 16.09 7.53
C GLY A 577 18.14 16.45 7.12
N ILE A 578 19.14 15.79 7.71
CA ILE A 578 20.56 15.97 7.36
C ILE A 578 20.75 15.69 5.87
N ARG A 579 21.41 16.59 5.14
CA ARG A 579 21.63 16.48 3.70
C ARG A 579 22.31 15.14 3.37
N HIS A 580 21.80 14.43 2.36
CA HIS A 580 22.23 13.11 1.91
C HIS A 580 21.99 11.95 2.91
N VAL A 581 21.36 12.20 4.05
CA VAL A 581 20.99 11.16 5.01
C VAL A 581 19.54 10.78 4.83
N GLY A 582 19.30 9.74 4.02
CA GLY A 582 18.01 9.07 3.91
C GLY A 582 17.83 8.00 5.00
N ALA A 583 16.66 7.34 5.03
CA ALA A 583 16.33 6.34 6.06
C ALA A 583 17.39 5.22 6.20
N ASN A 584 17.92 4.71 5.08
CA ASN A 584 18.96 3.67 5.11
C ASN A 584 20.28 4.17 5.71
N VAL A 585 20.71 5.38 5.35
CA VAL A 585 21.95 5.99 5.90
C VAL A 585 21.76 6.30 7.38
N ALA A 586 20.59 6.83 7.78
CA ALA A 586 20.26 7.08 9.17
C ALA A 586 20.34 5.78 10.01
N ALA A 587 19.81 4.67 9.50
CA ALA A 587 19.90 3.37 10.15
C ALA A 587 21.36 2.86 10.24
N LEU A 588 22.17 3.04 9.18
CA LEU A 588 23.60 2.68 9.22
C LEU A 588 24.36 3.47 10.28
N LEU A 589 24.14 4.79 10.34
CA LEU A 589 24.75 5.66 11.36
C LEU A 589 24.32 5.26 12.77
N ALA A 590 23.02 5.06 13.00
CA ALA A 590 22.49 4.65 14.29
C ALA A 590 23.04 3.31 14.76
N ASN A 591 23.09 2.32 13.88
CA ASN A 591 23.62 0.98 14.18
C ASN A 591 25.15 0.98 14.41
N THR A 592 25.89 1.92 13.80
CA THR A 592 27.34 2.00 13.93
C THR A 592 27.76 2.73 15.20
N PHE A 593 27.10 3.86 15.49
CA PHE A 593 27.51 4.71 16.63
C PHE A 593 26.68 4.45 17.89
N GLY A 594 25.48 3.91 17.78
CA GLY A 594 24.63 3.53 18.90
C GLY A 594 23.99 4.68 19.66
N SER A 595 24.56 5.88 19.62
CA SER A 595 23.99 7.07 20.24
C SER A 595 24.31 8.33 19.46
N MET A 596 23.43 9.33 19.58
CA MET A 596 23.64 10.66 19.00
C MET A 596 24.95 11.29 19.47
N GLU A 597 25.28 11.15 20.75
CA GLU A 597 26.50 11.70 21.33
C GLU A 597 27.76 11.16 20.68
N ARG A 598 27.84 9.81 20.48
CA ARG A 598 28.98 9.19 19.80
C ARG A 598 29.09 9.62 18.34
N LEU A 599 27.96 9.76 17.65
CA LEU A 599 27.93 10.25 16.27
C LEU A 599 28.41 11.70 16.17
N MET A 600 28.01 12.56 17.12
CA MET A 600 28.44 13.96 17.18
C MET A 600 29.94 14.09 17.41
N LEU A 601 30.58 13.17 18.15
CA LEU A 601 32.02 13.13 18.42
C LEU A 601 32.83 12.47 17.32
N ALA A 602 32.22 11.68 16.42
CA ALA A 602 32.89 10.96 15.36
C ALA A 602 33.58 11.89 14.36
N GLN A 603 34.74 11.48 13.84
CA GLN A 603 35.42 12.22 12.77
C GLN A 603 34.85 11.86 11.40
N GLU A 604 35.03 12.72 10.41
CA GLU A 604 34.59 12.47 9.03
C GLU A 604 35.15 11.14 8.48
N ALA A 605 36.38 10.81 8.82
CA ALA A 605 37.02 9.56 8.44
C ALA A 605 36.31 8.32 9.01
N ASP A 606 35.84 8.38 10.26
CA ASP A 606 35.12 7.29 10.91
C ASP A 606 33.75 7.07 10.27
N ILE A 607 33.08 8.15 9.89
CA ILE A 607 31.78 8.11 9.23
C ILE A 607 31.92 7.57 7.79
N SER A 608 32.93 8.03 7.06
CA SER A 608 33.18 7.60 5.67
C SER A 608 33.71 6.16 5.55
N ALA A 609 34.21 5.59 6.65
CA ALA A 609 34.65 4.19 6.71
C ALA A 609 33.49 3.19 6.76
N ILE A 610 32.25 3.64 6.99
CA ILE A 610 31.06 2.80 7.02
C ILE A 610 30.73 2.36 5.59
N ASP A 611 30.55 1.05 5.38
CA ASP A 611 30.16 0.49 4.07
C ASP A 611 28.79 1.08 3.63
N GLY A 612 28.75 1.73 2.48
CA GLY A 612 27.58 2.45 1.97
C GLY A 612 27.53 3.95 2.29
N ILE A 613 28.50 4.50 3.03
CA ILE A 613 28.62 5.93 3.32
C ILE A 613 29.88 6.49 2.67
N GLY A 614 29.69 7.38 1.68
CA GLY A 614 30.81 8.03 1.00
C GLY A 614 31.23 9.36 1.67
N PRO A 615 32.38 9.95 1.23
CA PRO A 615 32.91 11.19 1.80
C PRO A 615 31.90 12.36 1.78
N LYS A 616 31.08 12.46 0.73
CA LYS A 616 30.07 13.52 0.58
C LYS A 616 29.01 13.45 1.68
N ILE A 617 28.60 12.26 2.08
CA ILE A 617 27.64 12.03 3.16
C ILE A 617 28.29 12.34 4.51
N ALA A 618 29.53 11.85 4.73
CA ALA A 618 30.26 12.08 5.96
C ALA A 618 30.52 13.57 6.21
N ALA A 619 30.90 14.31 5.17
CA ALA A 619 31.06 15.78 5.23
C ALA A 619 29.75 16.47 5.62
N SER A 620 28.61 16.08 5.01
CA SER A 620 27.29 16.65 5.35
C SER A 620 26.87 16.39 6.80
N VAL A 621 27.17 15.20 7.34
CA VAL A 621 26.88 14.87 8.74
C VAL A 621 27.74 15.73 9.68
N ARG A 622 29.04 15.90 9.36
CA ARG A 622 29.95 16.74 10.16
C ARG A 622 29.56 18.23 10.10
N GLU A 623 29.21 18.73 8.91
CA GLU A 623 28.72 20.09 8.72
C GLU A 623 27.48 20.34 9.58
N PHE A 624 26.50 19.42 9.56
CA PHE A 624 25.29 19.54 10.37
C PHE A 624 25.57 19.71 11.86
N PHE A 625 26.48 18.90 12.42
CA PHE A 625 26.84 18.97 13.84
C PHE A 625 27.82 20.12 14.17
N SER A 626 28.42 20.77 13.18
CA SER A 626 29.25 21.97 13.40
C SER A 626 28.40 23.22 13.65
N ILE A 627 27.13 23.18 13.30
CA ILE A 627 26.20 24.30 13.45
C ILE A 627 25.62 24.30 14.86
N GLN A 628 25.97 25.33 15.65
CA GLN A 628 25.56 25.44 17.08
C GLN A 628 24.03 25.38 17.26
N LYS A 629 23.24 25.96 16.35
CA LYS A 629 21.77 25.89 16.39
C LYS A 629 21.26 24.46 16.32
N ASN A 630 21.85 23.62 15.47
CA ASN A 630 21.45 22.20 15.32
C ASN A 630 21.77 21.41 16.60
N VAL A 631 22.94 21.69 17.22
CA VAL A 631 23.32 21.08 18.49
C VAL A 631 22.34 21.46 19.59
N ALA A 632 21.92 22.74 19.64
CA ALA A 632 20.95 23.21 20.62
C ALA A 632 19.58 22.53 20.49
N VAL A 633 19.12 22.27 19.24
CA VAL A 633 17.89 21.53 18.98
C VAL A 633 17.99 20.09 19.50
N ILE A 634 19.13 19.42 19.27
CA ILE A 634 19.37 18.06 19.76
C ILE A 634 19.34 18.01 21.30
N GLU A 635 19.95 18.98 21.96
CA GLU A 635 19.89 19.06 23.42
C GLU A 635 18.47 19.26 23.95
N ARG A 636 17.66 20.11 23.30
CA ARG A 636 16.24 20.31 23.65
C ARG A 636 15.43 19.02 23.42
N LEU A 637 15.69 18.26 22.35
CA LEU A 637 15.07 16.94 22.13
C LEU A 637 15.43 15.96 23.25
N ARG A 638 16.69 15.97 23.70
CA ARG A 638 17.16 15.14 24.82
C ARG A 638 16.45 15.53 26.12
N GLU A 639 16.41 16.82 26.44
CA GLU A 639 15.72 17.36 27.63
C GLU A 639 14.23 17.03 27.63
N SER A 640 13.62 16.97 26.46
CA SER A 640 12.22 16.58 26.27
C SER A 640 11.97 15.06 26.35
N GLY A 641 13.02 14.25 26.50
CA GLY A 641 12.92 12.79 26.66
C GLY A 641 12.84 12.01 25.35
N VAL A 642 13.19 12.62 24.21
CA VAL A 642 13.29 11.89 22.93
C VAL A 642 14.47 10.94 22.97
N SER A 643 14.24 9.67 22.60
CA SER A 643 15.28 8.64 22.57
C SER A 643 16.32 8.93 21.48
N LEU A 644 17.52 9.27 21.91
CA LEU A 644 18.70 9.54 21.08
C LEU A 644 19.67 8.35 21.06
N GLU A 645 19.19 7.17 21.40
CA GLU A 645 19.94 5.92 21.43
C GLU A 645 19.36 4.90 20.47
N GLN A 646 20.23 3.99 20.02
CA GLN A 646 19.83 2.84 19.18
C GLN A 646 19.56 1.66 20.09
N GLU A 647 18.32 1.16 20.06
CA GLU A 647 17.92 -0.02 20.83
C GLU A 647 18.78 -1.22 20.47
N GLY A 648 19.24 -1.96 21.49
CA GLY A 648 20.10 -3.14 21.31
C GLY A 648 21.56 -2.85 20.97
N PHE A 649 22.00 -1.59 20.93
CA PHE A 649 23.39 -1.25 20.69
C PHE A 649 24.28 -1.65 21.86
N GLY A 650 25.35 -2.42 21.57
CA GLY A 650 26.30 -2.89 22.58
C GLY A 650 25.82 -4.10 23.39
N GLU A 651 24.63 -4.59 23.15
CA GLU A 651 24.25 -5.92 23.62
C GLU A 651 25.15 -6.96 22.95
N ALA A 652 25.75 -7.85 23.74
CA ALA A 652 26.52 -8.96 23.19
C ALA A 652 25.63 -9.76 22.21
N PRO A 653 26.14 -10.14 21.05
CA PRO A 653 25.35 -10.89 20.06
C PRO A 653 24.73 -12.10 20.76
N LYS A 654 23.42 -12.26 20.64
CA LYS A 654 22.63 -13.32 21.29
C LYS A 654 23.06 -14.73 20.87
N LYS A 655 23.90 -14.85 19.81
CA LYS A 655 24.53 -16.10 19.35
C LYS A 655 26.05 -15.96 19.29
N PRO A 656 26.81 -17.06 19.58
CA PRO A 656 28.26 -17.06 19.42
C PRO A 656 28.67 -16.69 17.99
N GLN A 657 29.70 -15.85 17.84
CA GLN A 657 30.22 -15.41 16.53
C GLN A 657 31.09 -16.50 15.85
N THR A 658 30.53 -17.70 15.74
CA THR A 658 31.25 -18.92 15.27
C THR A 658 31.58 -18.87 13.79
N LEU A 659 30.89 -18.05 13.01
CA LEU A 659 31.08 -17.90 11.56
C LEU A 659 31.84 -16.62 11.19
N ALA A 660 32.53 -15.98 12.16
CA ALA A 660 33.30 -14.78 11.90
C ALA A 660 34.43 -15.04 10.88
N GLY A 661 34.54 -14.16 9.88
CA GLY A 661 35.54 -14.28 8.80
C GLY A 661 35.09 -15.14 7.61
N LEU A 662 33.97 -15.85 7.70
CA LEU A 662 33.41 -16.62 6.59
C LEU A 662 32.44 -15.76 5.74
N THR A 663 32.51 -15.97 4.42
CA THR A 663 31.63 -15.30 3.46
C THR A 663 30.70 -16.32 2.80
N PHE A 664 29.42 -16.17 2.96
CA PHE A 664 28.38 -17.02 2.38
C PHE A 664 27.69 -16.33 1.19
N VAL A 665 27.25 -17.11 0.22
CA VAL A 665 26.35 -16.68 -0.85
C VAL A 665 25.18 -17.67 -0.91
N LEU A 666 23.95 -17.18 -0.86
CA LEU A 666 22.75 -18.01 -0.98
C LEU A 666 22.22 -17.94 -2.42
N THR A 667 21.85 -19.11 -2.97
CA THR A 667 21.25 -19.23 -4.32
C THR A 667 20.15 -20.29 -4.32
N GLY A 668 19.18 -20.15 -5.20
CA GLY A 668 18.01 -21.03 -5.20
C GLY A 668 16.98 -20.67 -4.12
N THR A 669 15.92 -21.48 -4.05
CA THR A 669 14.83 -21.36 -3.06
C THR A 669 15.13 -22.29 -1.89
N LEU A 670 15.11 -21.78 -0.68
CA LEU A 670 15.23 -22.56 0.56
C LEU A 670 13.82 -22.95 1.01
N GLN A 671 13.64 -24.18 1.50
CA GLN A 671 12.33 -24.71 1.90
C GLN A 671 12.00 -24.38 3.38
N GLY A 672 12.99 -24.45 4.26
CA GLY A 672 12.83 -24.22 5.71
C GLY A 672 13.01 -22.78 6.15
N HIS A 673 13.70 -21.95 5.35
CA HIS A 673 14.01 -20.55 5.69
C HIS A 673 13.75 -19.62 4.52
N THR A 674 13.26 -18.43 4.81
CA THR A 674 13.33 -17.36 3.82
C THR A 674 14.78 -16.94 3.62
N ARG A 675 15.09 -16.45 2.42
CA ARG A 675 16.43 -15.94 2.13
C ARG A 675 16.85 -14.86 3.12
N THR A 676 15.93 -13.99 3.52
CA THR A 676 16.20 -12.89 4.48
C THR A 676 16.46 -13.43 5.88
N GLU A 677 15.70 -14.42 6.34
CA GLU A 677 15.92 -15.08 7.63
C GLU A 677 17.28 -15.79 7.66
N ALA A 678 17.59 -16.60 6.66
CA ALA A 678 18.86 -17.27 6.54
C ALA A 678 20.06 -16.28 6.53
N VAL A 679 19.92 -15.17 5.78
CA VAL A 679 20.90 -14.08 5.78
C VAL A 679 21.08 -13.46 7.17
N ASN A 680 19.97 -13.16 7.85
CA ASN A 680 20.00 -12.54 9.18
C ASN A 680 20.57 -13.49 10.24
N LEU A 681 20.22 -14.77 10.19
CA LEU A 681 20.72 -15.79 11.10
C LEU A 681 22.23 -16.01 10.92
N LEU A 682 22.71 -16.13 9.67
CA LEU A 682 24.16 -16.22 9.38
C LEU A 682 24.91 -14.96 9.83
N LYS A 683 24.35 -13.77 9.60
CA LYS A 683 24.94 -12.50 10.08
C LYS A 683 24.96 -12.42 11.61
N ALA A 684 23.92 -12.88 12.28
CA ALA A 684 23.84 -12.94 13.74
C ALA A 684 24.93 -13.84 14.36
N MET A 685 25.47 -14.80 13.57
CA MET A 685 26.56 -15.68 13.94
C MET A 685 27.94 -15.20 13.44
N GLY A 686 28.01 -13.98 12.88
CA GLY A 686 29.24 -13.32 12.47
C GLY A 686 29.65 -13.54 11.00
N ALA A 687 28.86 -14.24 10.20
CA ALA A 687 29.17 -14.46 8.79
C ALA A 687 28.94 -13.17 7.96
N LYS A 688 29.76 -12.99 6.93
CA LYS A 688 29.50 -12.04 5.84
C LYS A 688 28.63 -12.72 4.78
N VAL A 689 27.50 -12.11 4.38
CA VAL A 689 26.66 -12.64 3.30
C VAL A 689 26.74 -11.72 2.09
N SER A 690 27.12 -12.29 0.92
CA SER A 690 27.32 -11.56 -0.34
C SER A 690 26.25 -11.92 -1.38
N GLY A 691 25.91 -10.96 -2.23
CA GLY A 691 24.98 -11.17 -3.34
C GLY A 691 25.59 -11.88 -4.55
N SER A 692 26.93 -11.99 -4.66
CA SER A 692 27.63 -12.58 -5.81
C SER A 692 28.76 -13.50 -5.38
N VAL A 693 28.98 -14.57 -6.18
CA VAL A 693 30.07 -15.54 -5.96
C VAL A 693 31.40 -15.00 -6.51
N SER A 694 32.45 -15.08 -5.71
CA SER A 694 33.82 -14.68 -6.05
C SER A 694 34.84 -15.64 -5.39
N LYS A 695 36.13 -15.52 -5.71
CA LYS A 695 37.22 -16.28 -5.05
C LYS A 695 37.32 -16.00 -3.53
N ARG A 696 36.63 -14.97 -3.01
CA ARG A 696 36.58 -14.65 -1.58
C ARG A 696 35.35 -15.27 -0.89
N THR A 697 34.47 -15.94 -1.63
CA THR A 697 33.29 -16.63 -1.08
C THR A 697 33.78 -17.92 -0.43
N SER A 698 33.48 -18.11 0.85
CA SER A 698 33.86 -19.32 1.61
C SER A 698 32.92 -20.47 1.29
N TYR A 699 31.63 -20.23 1.20
CA TYR A 699 30.61 -21.24 0.94
C TYR A 699 29.47 -20.67 0.12
N VAL A 700 28.85 -21.52 -0.72
CA VAL A 700 27.59 -21.22 -1.41
C VAL A 700 26.53 -22.17 -0.88
N VAL A 701 25.45 -21.63 -0.33
CA VAL A 701 24.27 -22.40 0.06
C VAL A 701 23.34 -22.46 -1.15
N ALA A 702 23.05 -23.66 -1.63
CA ALA A 702 22.21 -23.91 -2.79
C ALA A 702 20.91 -24.59 -2.37
N GLY A 703 19.79 -23.86 -2.46
CA GLY A 703 18.44 -24.43 -2.38
C GLY A 703 17.97 -24.94 -3.74
N GLU A 704 16.68 -25.26 -3.84
CA GLU A 704 16.06 -25.72 -5.09
C GLU A 704 16.19 -24.70 -6.22
N ALA A 705 16.32 -25.19 -7.44
CA ALA A 705 16.50 -24.38 -8.66
C ALA A 705 17.64 -23.36 -8.58
N ALA A 706 18.76 -23.72 -7.96
CA ALA A 706 19.95 -22.89 -7.87
C ALA A 706 20.53 -22.58 -9.26
N GLY A 707 20.43 -21.32 -9.69
CA GLY A 707 20.80 -20.86 -11.03
C GLY A 707 22.30 -20.57 -11.23
N SER A 708 22.61 -19.54 -12.03
CA SER A 708 23.99 -19.17 -12.47
C SER A 708 25.03 -19.02 -11.35
N LYS A 709 24.62 -18.73 -10.12
CA LYS A 709 25.53 -18.63 -8.97
C LYS A 709 26.10 -19.99 -8.56
N LEU A 710 25.32 -21.07 -8.67
CA LEU A 710 25.80 -22.45 -8.42
C LEU A 710 26.84 -22.83 -9.45
N THR A 711 26.55 -22.62 -10.74
CA THR A 711 27.51 -22.88 -11.83
C THR A 711 28.83 -22.11 -11.62
N LYS A 712 28.72 -20.85 -11.19
CA LYS A 712 29.88 -20.01 -10.91
C LYS A 712 30.67 -20.48 -9.68
N ALA A 713 30.00 -21.01 -8.65
CA ALA A 713 30.65 -21.59 -7.49
C ALA A 713 31.49 -22.82 -7.89
N GLN A 714 30.92 -23.72 -8.68
CA GLN A 714 31.57 -24.90 -9.22
C GLN A 714 32.79 -24.53 -10.08
N GLN A 715 32.67 -23.54 -10.96
CA GLN A 715 33.78 -23.04 -11.78
C GLN A 715 34.93 -22.45 -10.97
N LEU A 716 34.64 -21.86 -9.82
CA LEU A 716 35.64 -21.22 -8.95
C LEU A 716 36.13 -22.15 -7.85
N GLY A 717 35.66 -23.40 -7.77
CA GLY A 717 36.01 -24.36 -6.74
C GLY A 717 35.53 -23.92 -5.34
N VAL A 718 34.45 -23.15 -5.25
CA VAL A 718 33.87 -22.73 -3.97
C VAL A 718 32.95 -23.85 -3.46
N PRO A 719 33.16 -24.34 -2.22
CA PRO A 719 32.33 -25.39 -1.62
C PRO A 719 30.84 -25.01 -1.63
N VAL A 720 30.01 -26.00 -2.01
CA VAL A 720 28.55 -25.82 -2.06
C VAL A 720 27.92 -26.63 -0.94
N LEU A 721 27.05 -25.98 -0.19
CA LEU A 721 26.27 -26.55 0.90
C LEU A 721 24.81 -26.64 0.45
N ASP A 722 24.08 -27.64 0.87
CA ASP A 722 22.62 -27.73 0.74
C ASP A 722 21.91 -27.06 1.93
N GLU A 723 20.59 -27.09 1.92
CA GLU A 723 19.77 -26.49 2.99
C GLU A 723 19.91 -27.25 4.32
N ALA A 724 20.10 -28.58 4.29
CA ALA A 724 20.29 -29.37 5.49
C ALA A 724 21.62 -28.99 6.19
N ALA A 725 22.69 -28.75 5.43
CA ALA A 725 23.94 -28.23 5.96
C ALA A 725 23.77 -26.79 6.51
N LEU A 726 22.94 -25.96 5.91
CA LEU A 726 22.63 -24.64 6.45
C LEU A 726 21.92 -24.77 7.81
N ASP A 727 20.92 -25.64 7.94
CA ASP A 727 20.20 -25.87 9.18
C ASP A 727 21.14 -26.37 10.29
N GLU A 728 22.08 -27.27 9.96
CA GLU A 728 23.07 -27.72 10.89
C GLU A 728 24.02 -26.60 11.34
N ILE A 729 24.44 -25.72 10.43
CA ILE A 729 25.23 -24.52 10.73
C ILE A 729 24.45 -23.59 11.66
N LEU A 730 23.18 -23.33 11.37
CA LEU A 730 22.33 -22.44 12.16
C LEU A 730 22.04 -23.00 13.57
N ALA A 731 22.01 -24.34 13.72
CA ALA A 731 21.82 -25.02 14.98
C ALA A 731 23.10 -25.12 15.81
N THR A 732 24.23 -25.48 15.18
CA THR A 732 25.50 -25.83 15.88
C THR A 732 26.53 -24.72 15.87
N GLY A 733 26.47 -23.82 14.88
CA GLY A 733 27.49 -22.81 14.61
C GLY A 733 28.76 -23.37 13.94
N VAL A 734 28.77 -24.63 13.51
CA VAL A 734 29.90 -25.30 12.88
C VAL A 734 29.56 -25.63 11.43
N VAL A 735 30.43 -25.29 10.50
CA VAL A 735 30.24 -25.67 9.09
C VAL A 735 30.59 -27.16 8.94
N PRO A 736 29.67 -28.03 8.46
CA PRO A 736 29.97 -29.43 8.25
C PRO A 736 31.07 -29.62 7.21
N ALA A 737 31.88 -30.71 7.35
CA ALA A 737 32.91 -31.04 6.39
C ALA A 737 32.26 -31.34 5.03
N VAL A 738 32.56 -30.55 4.00
CA VAL A 738 32.12 -30.80 2.63
C VAL A 738 33.14 -31.75 2.01
N GLU A 739 32.74 -32.98 1.68
CA GLU A 739 33.53 -33.84 0.83
C GLU A 739 33.63 -33.18 -0.55
N GLY A 740 34.87 -32.91 -0.98
CA GLY A 740 35.22 -32.17 -2.19
C GLY A 740 34.97 -32.91 -3.50
#